data_21ea8089a3efb18704f591ea6f3c9b14
#
_entry.id   21ea8089a3efb18704f591ea6f3c9b14
#
_cell.length_a   1.000
_cell.length_b   1.000
_cell.length_c   1.000
_cell.angle_alpha   90.00
_cell.angle_beta   90.00
_cell.angle_gamma   90.00
#
_symmetry.space_group_name_H-M   'P 1'
#
loop_
_entity.id
_entity.type
_entity.pdbx_description
1 polymer ?
#
loop_
_entity_poly.entity_id
_entity_poly.type
_entity_poly.pdbx_seq_one_letter_code
_entity_poly.pdbx_strand_id
1 'polypeptide(L)'
;MSERAQKKETQKKVTSKTASKKPATAKKAAPAAKKTQAAKKAAPAAKKAAPAKKTTEVKKAPAKKASTAKTASSKAPAAKKAPAKKTTVTSAARREITVDPKTNTHSITAQQLHDMIAFQVKSCSGKSADKGTMRDYWLALSRSIVEIMADDWEKTREKYAKVRQAHYLSAEFLVGRSMLNNLVNLGIYEQAVEAMQAFGINLTDLLEEETDAALGNGGLGRLAACFLDSCATLDLPVTGYGILYRYGLFRQAFENGFQREHPDSWMENGYPFVIPRYEDKIRVHFNDFDVWAIPCDMPITGYNTHNVNRLRLWKCEPAQEFDFNLFNSQRFDDAVIERNRVHDIFRVLYPNDTSYDGKVLRVRQQYFFVSASLQDIVRNYKAVHGNDFSKFAELNSIQLNDTHPVIGIPELMRILVDENGVKWEDAWEIVRHTFAYTNHTIMAEALEKWDCNIFRFLFPRIFEIVEGINNQQRAQFFEMGMYSELVDRLSILSDGKVQMAWMAIYGSYSVNGVAALHTEILKRDTLKEWYEIYPEKFSNKTNGVTPRRWLRVCDQGLAALITDLLGNEDWVTDLDQLKKLEKYANDKKVMERFLKVKRDNKVALCNHLEKTKGIKVNPDSIFDIQIKRLHEYKRQLLNAIYALNLYDRIKENPKLDMPPVTVFFGAKAAPGYFRAKAIIKFINEIAKMIDNDPDMEGRLKVVFIENYNVSNGEKLFPAADISEQISTAGLEASGTGNMKFMMNGAVTLGTWDGANVEIAQSVGDDNVYIFGCRVEDMEATRAYYNPKWQYENIPGLKKVLDRLVDGTFNDEGTGMFQDLFNGLIYGSNCQPGDTYYVLGDFDDYRKTRDKAYRDYTNRMAWAKKCWINICNSGKFSSDRTISEYAKGIWKIKPAKIK
;
A
#
# COMPACT_ATOMS: atom_id res chain seq x y z
N MET A 1 14.43 25.92 54.22
CA MET A 1 15.49 26.78 54.78
C MET A 1 16.21 27.31 53.55
N SER A 2 15.85 28.46 53.18
CA SER A 2 16.44 29.81 53.37
C SER A 2 17.71 29.94 52.55
N GLU A 3 17.99 30.87 51.77
CA GLU A 3 17.59 32.27 51.53
C GLU A 3 18.57 32.76 50.44
N ARG A 4 18.06 33.51 49.40
CA ARG A 4 18.28 34.96 49.22
C ARG A 4 19.76 35.41 49.26
N ALA A 5 20.27 36.22 48.38
CA ALA A 5 19.76 37.40 47.72
C ALA A 5 20.82 37.96 46.75
N GLN A 6 20.42 38.53 45.64
CA GLN A 6 20.38 39.97 45.30
C GLN A 6 21.67 40.65 44.86
N LYS A 7 21.57 41.24 43.67
CA LYS A 7 21.87 42.66 43.26
C LYS A 7 23.35 42.95 42.98
N LYS A 8 23.74 43.76 42.00
CA LYS A 8 23.17 44.90 41.24
C LYS A 8 24.13 45.25 40.07
N GLU A 9 23.55 45.72 38.98
CA GLU A 9 23.84 46.89 38.18
C GLU A 9 25.27 47.53 38.19
N THR A 10 25.76 47.79 36.97
CA THR A 10 26.12 49.20 36.63
C THR A 10 26.18 49.40 35.10
N GLN A 11 25.44 50.42 34.68
CA GLN A 11 25.48 51.07 33.36
C GLN A 11 26.79 51.88 33.24
N LYS A 12 27.27 52.03 31.99
CA LYS A 12 27.77 53.35 31.54
C LYS A 12 27.68 53.47 30.02
N LYS A 13 26.89 54.47 29.65
CA LYS A 13 26.87 55.19 28.35
C LYS A 13 28.19 55.91 28.09
N VAL A 14 28.59 56.00 26.84
CA VAL A 14 29.07 57.28 26.27
C VAL A 14 28.70 57.38 24.79
N THR A 15 28.12 58.48 24.50
CA THR A 15 27.61 59.08 23.26
C THR A 15 28.71 59.64 22.37
N SER A 16 28.54 59.74 21.07
CA SER A 16 28.29 60.91 20.19
C SER A 16 29.19 60.81 18.95
N LYS A 17 28.88 61.25 17.79
CA LYS A 17 28.02 62.25 17.14
C LYS A 17 28.31 62.23 15.63
N THR A 18 27.25 62.37 14.86
CA THR A 18 27.04 63.24 13.68
C THR A 18 27.96 63.07 12.45
N ALA A 19 27.56 63.12 11.17
CA ALA A 19 26.52 63.93 10.56
C ALA A 19 26.15 63.43 9.16
N SER A 20 24.91 63.55 8.90
CA SER A 20 24.14 64.02 7.74
C SER A 20 24.88 64.38 6.43
N LYS A 21 24.27 63.86 5.32
CA LYS A 21 23.81 64.69 4.20
C LYS A 21 22.96 63.86 3.21
N LYS A 22 21.70 64.20 3.09
CA LYS A 22 20.85 64.23 1.89
C LYS A 22 20.86 65.74 1.46
N PRO A 23 20.37 66.17 0.27
CA PRO A 23 19.58 65.46 -0.77
C PRO A 23 20.05 65.83 -2.20
N ALA A 24 19.46 65.24 -3.22
CA ALA A 24 18.88 65.99 -4.35
C ALA A 24 18.18 65.11 -5.35
N THR A 25 16.97 65.48 -5.56
CA THR A 25 16.00 65.10 -6.59
C THR A 25 16.46 65.49 -7.97
N ALA A 26 16.27 64.68 -9.02
CA ALA A 26 15.96 65.17 -10.36
C ALA A 26 15.04 64.18 -11.09
N LYS A 27 14.01 64.80 -11.60
CA LYS A 27 12.86 64.18 -12.35
C LYS A 27 13.22 63.93 -13.82
N LYS A 28 12.42 63.05 -14.45
CA LYS A 28 11.94 62.97 -15.83
C LYS A 28 12.96 62.56 -16.90
N ALA A 29 12.64 61.55 -17.75
CA ALA A 29 11.68 61.63 -18.81
C ALA A 29 11.58 60.25 -19.50
N ALA A 30 10.38 59.84 -19.85
CA ALA A 30 10.13 58.87 -20.95
C ALA A 30 10.27 59.63 -22.28
N PRO A 31 10.63 58.94 -23.37
CA PRO A 31 9.81 59.02 -24.56
C PRO A 31 9.53 57.68 -25.21
N ALA A 32 8.24 57.48 -25.45
CA ALA A 32 7.59 57.53 -26.73
C ALA A 32 7.90 56.40 -27.74
N ALA A 33 6.82 55.69 -27.99
CA ALA A 33 6.62 54.71 -29.02
C ALA A 33 7.07 55.14 -30.41
N LYS A 34 7.63 54.20 -31.17
CA LYS A 34 7.54 54.23 -32.64
C LYS A 34 6.94 52.94 -33.13
N LYS A 35 5.71 53.10 -33.66
CA LYS A 35 5.08 52.19 -34.61
C LYS A 35 5.92 52.14 -35.88
N THR A 36 6.16 51.02 -36.42
CA THR A 36 6.34 50.84 -37.85
C THR A 36 5.57 49.58 -38.32
N GLN A 37 4.88 49.86 -39.43
CA GLN A 37 3.83 49.10 -40.06
C GLN A 37 4.27 47.76 -40.66
N ALA A 38 3.24 46.96 -40.86
CA ALA A 38 3.12 45.74 -41.63
C ALA A 38 3.70 45.82 -43.05
N ALA A 39 4.26 44.70 -43.48
CA ALA A 39 4.28 44.36 -44.91
C ALA A 39 3.76 42.94 -45.05
N LYS A 40 2.53 42.86 -45.60
CA LYS A 40 1.97 41.64 -46.23
C LYS A 40 2.79 41.31 -47.47
N LYS A 41 3.05 40.02 -47.66
CA LYS A 41 3.13 39.32 -48.97
C LYS A 41 2.75 37.88 -48.71
N ALA A 42 1.58 37.49 -49.05
CA ALA A 42 1.01 36.88 -50.23
C ALA A 42 1.61 35.52 -50.60
N ALA A 43 0.76 34.52 -50.40
CA ALA A 43 0.94 33.17 -50.96
C ALA A 43 0.76 33.19 -52.48
N PRO A 44 1.24 32.22 -53.21
CA PRO A 44 0.56 31.84 -54.43
C PRO A 44 -0.08 30.45 -54.34
N ALA A 45 -1.26 30.47 -54.95
CA ALA A 45 -2.24 29.40 -55.02
C ALA A 45 -1.85 28.24 -55.94
N ALA A 46 -2.48 27.16 -55.62
CA ALA A 46 -2.75 25.93 -56.33
C ALA A 46 -2.57 25.91 -57.87
N LYS A 47 -2.08 24.78 -58.34
CA LYS A 47 -2.52 24.18 -59.63
C LYS A 47 -2.84 22.71 -59.40
N LYS A 48 -4.13 22.45 -59.66
CA LYS A 48 -4.72 21.11 -59.89
C LYS A 48 -4.10 20.42 -61.09
N ALA A 49 -3.83 19.14 -61.00
CA ALA A 49 -3.97 18.21 -62.12
C ALA A 49 -4.25 16.80 -61.59
N ALA A 50 -5.42 16.31 -61.90
CA ALA A 50 -5.80 14.91 -62.01
C ALA A 50 -6.17 14.71 -63.48
N PRO A 51 -6.44 13.49 -63.95
CA PRO A 51 -6.12 12.12 -63.53
C PRO A 51 -5.51 11.25 -64.64
N ALA A 52 -4.95 10.12 -64.32
CA ALA A 52 -4.84 9.05 -65.30
C ALA A 52 -5.14 7.69 -64.63
N LYS A 53 -6.28 7.17 -65.00
CA LYS A 53 -6.69 5.78 -64.84
C LYS A 53 -5.70 4.87 -65.56
N LYS A 54 -5.25 3.79 -64.89
CA LYS A 54 -4.99 2.50 -65.57
C LYS A 54 -5.43 1.38 -64.64
N THR A 55 -6.54 0.80 -65.06
CA THR A 55 -7.02 -0.54 -64.76
C THR A 55 -6.01 -1.58 -65.16
N THR A 56 -5.75 -2.54 -64.27
CA THR A 56 -5.30 -3.85 -64.70
C THR A 56 -5.96 -4.92 -63.85
N GLU A 57 -6.48 -5.84 -64.56
CA GLU A 57 -7.42 -6.92 -64.21
C GLU A 57 -6.86 -7.92 -63.22
N VAL A 58 -7.78 -8.44 -62.42
CA VAL A 58 -7.72 -9.66 -61.64
C VAL A 58 -7.67 -10.85 -62.61
N LYS A 59 -6.66 -11.67 -62.59
CA LYS A 59 -6.68 -13.02 -63.15
C LYS A 59 -6.71 -14.05 -62.00
N LYS A 60 -7.89 -14.71 -61.92
CA LYS A 60 -8.04 -16.00 -61.24
C LYS A 60 -7.20 -17.06 -61.96
N ALA A 61 -6.52 -17.90 -61.22
CA ALA A 61 -5.98 -19.16 -61.72
C ALA A 61 -6.41 -20.32 -60.82
N PRO A 62 -6.58 -21.51 -61.34
CA PRO A 62 -7.50 -22.50 -60.80
C PRO A 62 -6.86 -23.58 -59.92
N ALA A 63 -7.73 -24.22 -59.15
CA ALA A 63 -7.45 -25.42 -58.41
C ALA A 63 -6.95 -26.57 -59.24
N LYS A 64 -5.90 -27.27 -58.81
CA LYS A 64 -5.56 -28.62 -59.32
C LYS A 64 -5.55 -29.64 -58.18
N LYS A 65 -6.21 -30.73 -58.53
CA LYS A 65 -6.53 -31.93 -57.76
C LYS A 65 -5.27 -32.73 -57.37
N ALA A 66 -5.46 -33.53 -56.32
CA ALA A 66 -4.65 -34.55 -55.79
C ALA A 66 -4.13 -35.57 -56.83
N SER A 67 -2.92 -36.07 -56.69
CA SER A 67 -2.55 -37.41 -57.09
C SER A 67 -1.67 -38.05 -56.01
N THR A 68 -2.11 -39.23 -55.66
CA THR A 68 -1.43 -40.27 -54.86
C THR A 68 -0.21 -40.82 -55.53
N ALA A 69 0.90 -40.95 -54.81
CA ALA A 69 1.94 -41.94 -55.17
C ALA A 69 2.47 -42.58 -53.87
N LYS A 70 2.36 -43.87 -53.84
CA LYS A 70 2.95 -44.83 -52.89
C LYS A 70 4.42 -45.08 -53.17
N THR A 71 5.11 -45.59 -52.13
CA THR A 71 6.35 -46.38 -52.03
C THR A 71 7.55 -45.53 -51.60
N ALA A 72 8.41 -45.96 -50.71
CA ALA A 72 8.76 -47.26 -50.17
C ALA A 72 9.45 -47.11 -48.79
N SER A 73 9.33 -48.12 -47.99
CA SER A 73 9.96 -48.33 -46.70
C SER A 73 11.47 -48.40 -46.73
N SER A 74 12.18 -47.76 -45.83
CA SER A 74 13.47 -48.22 -45.34
C SER A 74 13.46 -48.23 -43.80
N LYS A 75 13.57 -49.44 -43.23
CA LYS A 75 13.74 -49.69 -41.81
C LYS A 75 15.11 -49.24 -41.35
N ALA A 76 15.15 -48.44 -40.26
CA ALA A 76 16.30 -48.31 -39.39
C ALA A 76 15.92 -48.72 -37.96
N PRO A 77 16.86 -49.29 -37.18
CA PRO A 77 16.54 -50.22 -36.14
C PRO A 77 16.07 -49.58 -34.83
N ALA A 78 15.18 -50.30 -34.14
CA ALA A 78 14.61 -49.95 -32.84
C ALA A 78 15.69 -49.85 -31.76
N ALA A 79 15.87 -48.63 -31.19
CA ALA A 79 16.55 -48.46 -29.92
C ALA A 79 15.64 -48.90 -28.77
N LYS A 80 16.11 -49.89 -27.99
CA LYS A 80 15.44 -50.41 -26.80
C LYS A 80 15.23 -49.30 -25.81
N LYS A 81 13.97 -48.95 -25.50
CA LYS A 81 13.59 -48.16 -24.35
C LYS A 81 13.92 -48.93 -23.08
N ALA A 82 14.82 -48.37 -22.25
CA ALA A 82 14.99 -48.77 -20.89
C ALA A 82 13.71 -48.42 -20.09
N PRO A 83 13.29 -49.23 -19.10
CA PRO A 83 12.10 -48.95 -18.35
C PRO A 83 12.30 -47.66 -17.52
N ALA A 84 11.37 -46.72 -17.66
CA ALA A 84 11.30 -45.52 -16.82
C ALA A 84 11.18 -45.96 -15.35
N LYS A 85 12.19 -45.69 -14.56
CA LYS A 85 12.09 -45.74 -13.10
C LYS A 85 11.00 -44.76 -12.70
N LYS A 86 9.86 -45.26 -12.19
CA LYS A 86 8.91 -44.48 -11.40
C LYS A 86 9.70 -43.94 -10.18
N THR A 87 10.15 -42.75 -10.24
CA THR A 87 10.52 -42.00 -9.04
C THR A 87 9.23 -41.75 -8.29
N THR A 88 8.94 -42.57 -7.34
CA THR A 88 7.99 -42.26 -6.25
C THR A 88 8.54 -41.05 -5.56
N VAL A 89 7.96 -39.87 -5.85
CA VAL A 89 8.08 -38.72 -4.99
C VAL A 89 7.47 -39.16 -3.67
N THR A 90 8.32 -39.44 -2.70
CA THR A 90 7.92 -39.62 -1.33
C THR A 90 7.23 -38.33 -0.91
N SER A 91 5.90 -38.38 -0.83
CA SER A 91 5.12 -37.34 -0.20
C SER A 91 5.76 -37.07 1.16
N ALA A 92 6.31 -35.88 1.34
CA ALA A 92 6.57 -35.39 2.68
C ALA A 92 5.29 -35.60 3.48
N ALA A 93 5.38 -36.34 4.56
CA ALA A 93 4.24 -36.69 5.38
C ALA A 93 3.45 -35.43 5.71
N ARG A 94 2.28 -35.26 5.07
CA ARG A 94 1.27 -34.31 5.51
C ARG A 94 0.93 -34.72 6.93
N ARG A 95 1.32 -33.92 7.91
CA ARG A 95 0.70 -34.02 9.21
C ARG A 95 -0.75 -33.62 9.02
N GLU A 96 -1.65 -34.52 9.29
CA GLU A 96 -3.06 -34.21 9.46
C GLU A 96 -3.18 -33.12 10.51
N ILE A 97 -3.57 -31.94 10.09
CA ILE A 97 -4.09 -30.91 10.99
C ILE A 97 -5.46 -31.46 11.34
N THR A 98 -5.61 -32.02 12.54
CA THR A 98 -6.93 -32.35 13.09
C THR A 98 -7.67 -31.04 13.28
N VAL A 99 -8.50 -30.66 12.31
CA VAL A 99 -9.42 -29.54 12.42
C VAL A 99 -10.48 -29.93 13.44
N ASP A 100 -10.62 -29.12 14.49
CA ASP A 100 -11.71 -29.28 15.45
C ASP A 100 -13.04 -29.20 14.67
N PRO A 101 -13.92 -30.20 14.71
CA PRO A 101 -15.24 -30.16 14.05
C PRO A 101 -16.09 -28.93 14.43
N LYS A 102 -15.75 -28.25 15.53
CA LYS A 102 -16.39 -27.00 15.94
C LYS A 102 -16.06 -25.79 15.05
N THR A 103 -15.07 -25.88 14.15
CA THR A 103 -14.65 -24.76 13.29
C THR A 103 -15.41 -24.67 11.97
N ASN A 104 -16.18 -25.68 11.57
CA ASN A 104 -17.05 -25.61 10.40
C ASN A 104 -18.36 -24.89 10.73
N THR A 105 -18.33 -23.58 10.72
CA THR A 105 -19.46 -22.69 11.04
C THR A 105 -20.67 -22.93 10.13
N HIS A 106 -20.44 -23.34 8.88
CA HIS A 106 -21.47 -23.48 7.84
C HIS A 106 -21.94 -24.93 7.62
N SER A 107 -21.40 -25.90 8.36
CA SER A 107 -21.79 -27.34 8.31
C SER A 107 -21.76 -27.93 6.88
N ILE A 108 -20.90 -27.44 5.99
CA ILE A 108 -20.73 -27.91 4.63
C ILE A 108 -19.81 -29.14 4.61
N THR A 109 -20.26 -30.22 3.98
CA THR A 109 -19.44 -31.41 3.76
C THR A 109 -18.61 -31.28 2.48
N ALA A 110 -17.52 -32.05 2.38
CA ALA A 110 -16.69 -32.08 1.16
C ALA A 110 -17.52 -32.56 -0.05
N GLN A 111 -18.47 -33.50 0.10
CA GLN A 111 -19.34 -33.95 -0.97
C GLN A 111 -20.31 -32.85 -1.44
N GLN A 112 -20.90 -32.09 -0.52
CA GLN A 112 -21.76 -30.95 -0.90
C GLN A 112 -20.97 -29.90 -1.66
N LEU A 113 -19.77 -29.54 -1.19
CA LEU A 113 -18.90 -28.60 -1.88
C LEU A 113 -18.48 -29.12 -3.27
N HIS A 114 -18.14 -30.40 -3.39
CA HIS A 114 -17.84 -31.04 -4.66
C HIS A 114 -19.01 -30.91 -5.65
N ASP A 115 -20.24 -31.21 -5.21
CA ASP A 115 -21.44 -31.16 -6.05
C ASP A 115 -21.75 -29.70 -6.48
N MET A 116 -21.57 -28.73 -5.60
CA MET A 116 -21.68 -27.31 -5.92
C MET A 116 -20.64 -26.91 -6.99
N ILE A 117 -19.37 -27.29 -6.82
CA ILE A 117 -18.32 -27.01 -7.79
C ILE A 117 -18.63 -27.67 -9.14
N ALA A 118 -19.06 -28.94 -9.17
CA ALA A 118 -19.44 -29.63 -10.39
C ALA A 118 -20.60 -28.95 -11.14
N PHE A 119 -21.60 -28.47 -10.40
CA PHE A 119 -22.70 -27.67 -10.93
C PHE A 119 -22.21 -26.34 -11.51
N GLN A 120 -21.35 -25.61 -10.78
CA GLN A 120 -20.80 -24.32 -11.22
C GLN A 120 -19.92 -24.48 -12.47
N VAL A 121 -19.08 -25.53 -12.57
CA VAL A 121 -18.30 -25.81 -13.80
C VAL A 121 -19.25 -25.99 -14.97
N LYS A 122 -20.32 -26.81 -14.82
CA LYS A 122 -21.28 -27.06 -15.88
C LYS A 122 -22.04 -25.82 -16.28
N SER A 123 -22.54 -25.04 -15.31
CA SER A 123 -23.38 -23.86 -15.58
C SER A 123 -22.60 -22.68 -16.17
N CYS A 124 -21.33 -22.54 -15.81
CA CYS A 124 -20.54 -21.37 -16.19
C CYS A 124 -19.68 -21.59 -17.44
N SER A 125 -19.17 -22.81 -17.65
CA SER A 125 -18.30 -23.13 -18.79
C SER A 125 -18.93 -24.04 -19.83
N GLY A 126 -20.11 -24.60 -19.54
CA GLY A 126 -20.79 -25.56 -20.41
C GLY A 126 -20.05 -26.92 -20.53
N LYS A 127 -19.11 -27.18 -19.66
CA LYS A 127 -18.30 -28.41 -19.65
C LYS A 127 -18.78 -29.39 -18.57
N SER A 128 -18.61 -30.67 -18.80
CA SER A 128 -18.72 -31.65 -17.70
C SER A 128 -17.58 -31.41 -16.69
N ALA A 129 -17.84 -31.75 -15.43
CA ALA A 129 -16.91 -31.43 -14.35
C ALA A 129 -15.50 -32.04 -14.54
N ASP A 130 -15.40 -33.23 -15.18
CA ASP A 130 -14.13 -33.91 -15.52
C ASP A 130 -13.31 -33.23 -16.63
N LYS A 131 -13.87 -32.20 -17.32
CA LYS A 131 -13.24 -31.48 -18.45
C LYS A 131 -12.97 -30.02 -18.15
N GLY A 132 -13.12 -29.60 -16.91
CA GLY A 132 -12.79 -28.26 -16.48
C GLY A 132 -11.31 -27.95 -16.60
N THR A 133 -10.96 -26.70 -16.92
CA THR A 133 -9.59 -26.19 -16.78
C THR A 133 -9.37 -25.72 -15.35
N MET A 134 -8.11 -25.49 -14.94
CA MET A 134 -7.82 -24.90 -13.62
C MET A 134 -8.63 -23.60 -13.40
N ARG A 135 -8.71 -22.75 -14.41
CA ARG A 135 -9.53 -21.54 -14.35
C ARG A 135 -11.02 -21.80 -14.16
N ASP A 136 -11.59 -22.82 -14.84
CA ASP A 136 -12.99 -23.18 -14.65
C ASP A 136 -13.29 -23.60 -13.20
N TYR A 137 -12.38 -24.40 -12.60
CA TYR A 137 -12.52 -24.82 -11.20
C TYR A 137 -12.31 -23.68 -10.22
N TRP A 138 -11.36 -22.75 -10.50
CA TRP A 138 -11.19 -21.57 -9.68
C TRP A 138 -12.45 -20.70 -9.66
N LEU A 139 -13.06 -20.45 -10.84
CA LEU A 139 -14.32 -19.72 -10.96
C LEU A 139 -15.46 -20.45 -10.24
N ALA A 140 -15.54 -21.77 -10.40
CA ALA A 140 -16.57 -22.60 -9.78
C ALA A 140 -16.48 -22.59 -8.25
N LEU A 141 -15.28 -22.82 -7.69
CA LEU A 141 -15.05 -22.76 -6.25
C LEU A 141 -15.32 -21.35 -5.69
N SER A 142 -14.88 -20.28 -6.37
CA SER A 142 -15.16 -18.90 -5.96
C SER A 142 -16.66 -18.62 -5.86
N ARG A 143 -17.45 -19.08 -6.83
CA ARG A 143 -18.91 -18.89 -6.83
C ARG A 143 -19.60 -19.74 -5.77
N SER A 144 -19.13 -20.97 -5.55
CA SER A 144 -19.62 -21.80 -4.45
C SER A 144 -19.37 -21.16 -3.08
N ILE A 145 -18.22 -20.51 -2.89
CA ILE A 145 -17.92 -19.75 -1.67
C ILE A 145 -18.90 -18.58 -1.51
N VAL A 146 -19.19 -17.83 -2.58
CA VAL A 146 -20.16 -16.72 -2.53
C VAL A 146 -21.56 -17.24 -2.21
N GLU A 147 -21.96 -18.39 -2.76
CA GLU A 147 -23.25 -19.03 -2.49
C GLU A 147 -23.37 -19.44 -1.02
N ILE A 148 -22.33 -20.05 -0.44
CA ILE A 148 -22.30 -20.46 0.98
C ILE A 148 -22.52 -19.27 1.93
N MET A 149 -21.99 -18.10 1.61
CA MET A 149 -22.09 -16.94 2.49
C MET A 149 -23.29 -16.01 2.20
N ALA A 150 -24.09 -16.31 1.18
CA ALA A 150 -25.12 -15.39 0.68
C ALA A 150 -26.19 -15.03 1.72
N ASP A 151 -26.74 -16.03 2.41
CA ASP A 151 -27.75 -15.84 3.46
C ASP A 151 -27.18 -15.04 4.66
N ASP A 152 -25.97 -15.36 5.05
CA ASP A 152 -25.30 -14.68 6.15
C ASP A 152 -24.97 -13.22 5.80
N TRP A 153 -24.63 -12.96 4.54
CA TRP A 153 -24.40 -11.60 4.05
C TRP A 153 -25.69 -10.76 4.07
N GLU A 154 -26.83 -11.34 3.69
CA GLU A 154 -28.14 -10.69 3.76
C GLU A 154 -28.52 -10.37 5.20
N LYS A 155 -28.48 -11.36 6.10
CA LYS A 155 -28.78 -11.20 7.53
C LYS A 155 -27.87 -10.16 8.20
N THR A 156 -26.57 -10.14 7.84
CA THR A 156 -25.61 -9.16 8.34
C THR A 156 -26.04 -7.74 7.96
N ARG A 157 -26.40 -7.53 6.69
CA ARG A 157 -26.86 -6.24 6.19
C ARG A 157 -28.14 -5.75 6.91
N GLU A 158 -29.10 -6.62 7.09
CA GLU A 158 -30.35 -6.32 7.81
C GLU A 158 -30.11 -5.97 9.28
N LYS A 159 -29.18 -6.69 9.92
CA LYS A 159 -28.79 -6.42 11.30
C LYS A 159 -28.10 -5.09 11.46
N TYR A 160 -27.18 -4.78 10.56
CA TYR A 160 -26.41 -3.55 10.60
C TYR A 160 -27.26 -2.30 10.38
N ALA A 161 -28.29 -2.38 9.52
CA ALA A 161 -29.21 -1.26 9.29
C ALA A 161 -29.94 -0.76 10.57
N LYS A 162 -29.95 -1.56 11.64
CA LYS A 162 -30.68 -1.27 12.89
C LYS A 162 -29.80 -0.80 14.04
N VAL A 163 -28.51 -0.64 13.83
CA VAL A 163 -27.52 -0.27 14.86
C VAL A 163 -26.62 0.86 14.37
N ARG A 164 -25.90 1.50 15.33
CA ARG A 164 -24.82 2.43 14.97
C ARG A 164 -23.77 1.75 14.11
N GLN A 165 -23.37 2.38 13.01
CA GLN A 165 -22.42 1.86 12.05
C GLN A 165 -21.19 2.77 11.94
N ALA A 166 -20.08 2.17 11.48
CA ALA A 166 -18.93 2.94 11.00
C ALA A 166 -18.73 2.70 9.48
N HIS A 167 -18.29 3.75 8.81
CA HIS A 167 -18.03 3.77 7.38
C HIS A 167 -16.57 4.16 7.17
N TYR A 168 -15.77 3.24 6.60
CA TYR A 168 -14.34 3.42 6.42
C TYR A 168 -14.04 3.85 4.98
N LEU A 169 -13.80 5.15 4.76
CA LEU A 169 -13.54 5.73 3.45
C LEU A 169 -12.04 5.72 3.17
N SER A 170 -11.63 5.00 2.13
CA SER A 170 -10.23 4.92 1.73
C SER A 170 -10.07 4.91 0.22
N ALA A 171 -9.10 5.66 -0.30
CA ALA A 171 -8.73 5.61 -1.71
C ALA A 171 -8.08 4.27 -2.10
N GLU A 172 -7.61 3.49 -1.10
CA GLU A 172 -6.88 2.25 -1.29
C GLU A 172 -7.43 1.10 -0.45
N PHE A 173 -7.56 -0.08 -1.06
CA PHE A 173 -7.78 -1.35 -0.36
C PHE A 173 -6.92 -2.44 -0.99
N LEU A 174 -5.75 -2.73 -0.42
CA LEU A 174 -4.84 -3.76 -0.93
C LEU A 174 -5.27 -5.14 -0.39
N VAL A 175 -6.33 -5.68 -0.97
CA VAL A 175 -6.97 -6.91 -0.50
C VAL A 175 -6.09 -8.14 -0.75
N GLY A 176 -5.45 -8.24 -1.92
CA GLY A 176 -4.75 -9.44 -2.33
C GLY A 176 -5.72 -10.56 -2.76
N ARG A 177 -5.31 -11.82 -2.65
CA ARG A 177 -6.15 -12.98 -2.96
C ARG A 177 -7.21 -13.20 -1.88
N SER A 178 -8.43 -13.49 -2.28
CA SER A 178 -9.59 -13.66 -1.38
C SER A 178 -9.94 -15.11 -1.10
N MET A 179 -9.72 -16.04 -2.05
CA MET A 179 -10.20 -17.41 -1.96
C MET A 179 -9.68 -18.13 -0.71
N LEU A 180 -8.37 -18.20 -0.52
CA LEU A 180 -7.78 -18.90 0.63
C LEU A 180 -8.23 -18.28 1.96
N ASN A 181 -8.26 -16.94 2.04
CA ASN A 181 -8.70 -16.22 3.24
C ASN A 181 -10.17 -16.55 3.57
N ASN A 182 -11.04 -16.61 2.55
CA ASN A 182 -12.44 -16.98 2.73
C ASN A 182 -12.61 -18.44 3.16
N LEU A 183 -11.87 -19.38 2.56
CA LEU A 183 -11.92 -20.79 2.96
C LEU A 183 -11.54 -20.99 4.43
N VAL A 184 -10.50 -20.28 4.88
CA VAL A 184 -10.04 -20.31 6.27
C VAL A 184 -11.04 -19.65 7.21
N ASN A 185 -11.52 -18.45 6.87
CA ASN A 185 -12.45 -17.71 7.72
C ASN A 185 -13.82 -18.42 7.88
N LEU A 186 -14.31 -19.06 6.82
CA LEU A 186 -15.55 -19.85 6.83
C LEU A 186 -15.37 -21.23 7.46
N GLY A 187 -14.14 -21.64 7.80
CA GLY A 187 -13.85 -22.96 8.38
C GLY A 187 -14.07 -24.14 7.44
N ILE A 188 -13.97 -23.93 6.11
CA ILE A 188 -14.23 -24.95 5.08
C ILE A 188 -12.99 -25.32 4.25
N TYR A 189 -11.80 -24.99 4.74
CA TYR A 189 -10.55 -25.23 4.00
C TYR A 189 -10.32 -26.73 3.73
N GLU A 190 -10.49 -27.58 4.73
CA GLU A 190 -10.27 -29.04 4.58
C GLU A 190 -11.30 -29.65 3.63
N GLN A 191 -12.56 -29.20 3.70
CA GLN A 191 -13.61 -29.64 2.78
C GLN A 191 -13.27 -29.25 1.34
N ALA A 192 -12.67 -28.08 1.13
CA ALA A 192 -12.20 -27.65 -0.19
C ALA A 192 -11.02 -28.50 -0.69
N VAL A 193 -10.09 -28.87 0.19
CA VAL A 193 -8.99 -29.79 -0.15
C VAL A 193 -9.54 -31.14 -0.63
N GLU A 194 -10.46 -31.74 0.14
CA GLU A 194 -11.06 -33.05 -0.21
C GLU A 194 -11.89 -32.96 -1.50
N ALA A 195 -12.72 -31.92 -1.64
CA ALA A 195 -13.57 -31.72 -2.82
C ALA A 195 -12.72 -31.54 -4.10
N MET A 196 -11.65 -30.77 -4.04
CA MET A 196 -10.74 -30.56 -5.17
C MET A 196 -9.91 -31.80 -5.48
N GLN A 197 -9.52 -32.57 -4.46
CA GLN A 197 -8.82 -33.83 -4.65
C GLN A 197 -9.70 -34.89 -5.37
N ALA A 198 -11.03 -34.87 -5.15
CA ALA A 198 -11.97 -35.71 -5.87
C ALA A 198 -12.00 -35.41 -7.40
N PHE A 199 -11.70 -34.17 -7.81
CA PHE A 199 -11.47 -33.83 -9.23
C PHE A 199 -10.03 -34.11 -9.69
N GLY A 200 -9.14 -34.62 -8.84
CA GLY A 200 -7.72 -34.82 -9.15
C GLY A 200 -6.89 -33.56 -9.12
N ILE A 201 -7.39 -32.48 -8.50
CA ILE A 201 -6.75 -31.17 -8.47
C ILE A 201 -6.16 -30.88 -7.08
N ASN A 202 -4.94 -30.37 -7.07
CA ASN A 202 -4.33 -29.85 -5.85
C ASN A 202 -4.84 -28.42 -5.58
N LEU A 203 -5.48 -28.20 -4.44
CA LEU A 203 -5.98 -26.87 -4.08
C LEU A 203 -4.88 -25.80 -4.07
N THR A 204 -3.64 -26.13 -3.67
CA THR A 204 -2.52 -25.18 -3.67
C THR A 204 -2.18 -24.68 -5.08
N ASP A 205 -2.23 -25.58 -6.08
CA ASP A 205 -2.00 -25.19 -7.48
C ASP A 205 -3.19 -24.37 -8.02
N LEU A 206 -4.42 -24.67 -7.59
CA LEU A 206 -5.62 -23.93 -7.95
C LEU A 206 -5.59 -22.49 -7.43
N LEU A 207 -5.09 -22.29 -6.21
CA LEU A 207 -4.99 -20.96 -5.59
C LEU A 207 -4.03 -20.02 -6.36
N GLU A 208 -3.10 -20.55 -7.15
CA GLU A 208 -2.21 -19.73 -7.99
C GLU A 208 -2.93 -19.14 -9.23
N GLU A 209 -4.14 -19.60 -9.57
CA GLU A 209 -4.99 -18.99 -10.63
C GLU A 209 -5.57 -17.64 -10.23
N GLU A 210 -5.64 -17.34 -8.92
CA GLU A 210 -6.14 -16.07 -8.41
C GLU A 210 -5.10 -14.98 -8.50
N THR A 211 -5.46 -13.87 -9.14
CA THR A 211 -4.66 -12.64 -9.16
C THR A 211 -4.93 -11.80 -7.91
N ASP A 212 -3.92 -11.07 -7.43
CA ASP A 212 -4.11 -10.13 -6.32
C ASP A 212 -5.07 -9.01 -6.73
N ALA A 213 -6.09 -8.73 -5.92
CA ALA A 213 -6.86 -7.49 -6.02
C ALA A 213 -6.00 -6.33 -5.54
N ALA A 214 -5.21 -5.75 -6.45
CA ALA A 214 -4.18 -4.75 -6.18
C ALA A 214 -4.78 -3.32 -6.16
N LEU A 215 -5.83 -3.11 -5.38
CA LEU A 215 -6.53 -1.83 -5.25
C LEU A 215 -5.85 -0.88 -4.24
N GLY A 216 -4.57 -1.06 -4.01
CA GLY A 216 -3.75 -0.26 -3.09
C GLY A 216 -2.27 -0.32 -3.45
N ASN A 217 -1.51 0.66 -2.96
CA ASN A 217 -0.09 0.81 -3.26
C ASN A 217 0.81 0.15 -2.20
N GLY A 218 0.44 0.26 -0.92
CA GLY A 218 1.34 -0.18 0.15
C GLY A 218 0.68 -0.28 1.52
N GLY A 219 1.33 0.32 2.53
CA GLY A 219 0.91 0.21 3.94
C GLY A 219 -0.50 0.68 4.21
N LEU A 220 -0.90 1.84 3.66
CA LEU A 220 -2.22 2.43 3.87
C LEU A 220 -3.34 1.52 3.35
N GLY A 221 -3.25 1.06 2.09
CA GLY A 221 -4.25 0.17 1.49
C GLY A 221 -4.28 -1.22 2.13
N ARG A 222 -3.12 -1.75 2.55
CA ARG A 222 -3.09 -3.04 3.24
C ARG A 222 -3.64 -2.94 4.66
N LEU A 223 -3.41 -1.82 5.36
CA LEU A 223 -4.01 -1.55 6.67
C LEU A 223 -5.54 -1.54 6.56
N ALA A 224 -6.10 -0.81 5.59
CA ALA A 224 -7.54 -0.78 5.34
C ALA A 224 -8.11 -2.20 5.13
N ALA A 225 -7.43 -3.05 4.36
CA ALA A 225 -7.84 -4.44 4.16
C ALA A 225 -7.75 -5.28 5.45
N CYS A 226 -6.70 -5.10 6.27
CA CYS A 226 -6.59 -5.76 7.58
C CYS A 226 -7.70 -5.31 8.54
N PHE A 227 -8.04 -4.04 8.53
CA PHE A 227 -9.11 -3.48 9.37
C PHE A 227 -10.47 -4.05 9.02
N LEU A 228 -10.78 -4.23 7.72
CA LEU A 228 -12.07 -4.86 7.33
C LEU A 228 -12.14 -6.33 7.77
N ASP A 229 -11.05 -7.10 7.64
CA ASP A 229 -10.97 -8.48 8.14
C ASP A 229 -11.21 -8.53 9.66
N SER A 230 -10.58 -7.63 10.42
CA SER A 230 -10.78 -7.53 11.87
C SER A 230 -12.19 -7.07 12.24
N CYS A 231 -12.77 -6.12 11.51
CA CYS A 231 -14.15 -5.70 11.76
C CYS A 231 -15.14 -6.84 11.58
N ALA A 232 -15.00 -7.64 10.52
CA ALA A 232 -15.85 -8.80 10.27
C ALA A 232 -15.66 -9.88 11.36
N THR A 233 -14.40 -10.17 11.72
CA THR A 233 -14.06 -11.15 12.77
C THR A 233 -14.60 -10.78 14.15
N LEU A 234 -14.65 -9.49 14.47
CA LEU A 234 -15.16 -8.96 15.73
C LEU A 234 -16.67 -8.63 15.69
N ASP A 235 -17.38 -9.05 14.65
CA ASP A 235 -18.82 -8.82 14.46
C ASP A 235 -19.21 -7.33 14.46
N LEU A 236 -18.29 -6.44 14.04
CA LEU A 236 -18.51 -4.99 14.11
C LEU A 236 -19.19 -4.48 12.82
N PRO A 237 -20.21 -3.61 12.96
CA PRO A 237 -20.97 -3.07 11.84
C PRO A 237 -20.15 -2.00 11.08
N VAL A 238 -19.26 -2.43 10.21
CA VAL A 238 -18.38 -1.57 9.42
C VAL A 238 -18.50 -1.90 7.93
N THR A 239 -18.66 -0.84 7.12
CA THR A 239 -18.61 -0.91 5.65
C THR A 239 -17.40 -0.13 5.15
N GLY A 240 -16.57 -0.75 4.29
CA GLY A 240 -15.52 -0.05 3.57
C GLY A 240 -16.03 0.56 2.27
N TYR A 241 -15.52 1.74 1.89
CA TYR A 241 -15.86 2.44 0.65
C TYR A 241 -14.59 2.89 -0.07
N GLY A 242 -14.52 2.63 -1.39
CA GLY A 242 -13.37 2.99 -2.21
C GLY A 242 -13.68 2.96 -3.71
N ILE A 243 -12.63 2.89 -4.53
CA ILE A 243 -12.73 2.83 -5.99
C ILE A 243 -12.37 1.43 -6.48
N LEU A 244 -13.14 0.90 -7.43
CA LEU A 244 -12.83 -0.33 -8.16
C LEU A 244 -11.90 0.00 -9.32
N TYR A 245 -10.62 0.18 -9.06
CA TYR A 245 -9.66 0.47 -10.13
C TYR A 245 -9.61 -0.66 -11.14
N ARG A 246 -9.72 -0.31 -12.43
CA ARG A 246 -9.62 -1.27 -13.54
C ARG A 246 -8.23 -1.89 -13.61
N TYR A 247 -7.22 -1.05 -13.45
CA TYR A 247 -5.82 -1.44 -13.27
C TYR A 247 -5.39 -0.95 -11.90
N GLY A 248 -4.99 -1.83 -11.01
CA GLY A 248 -4.50 -1.45 -9.70
C GLY A 248 -3.13 -0.76 -9.76
N LEU A 249 -2.26 -1.02 -8.81
CA LEU A 249 -0.88 -0.61 -8.93
C LEU A 249 -0.23 -1.39 -10.08
N PHE A 250 0.47 -0.71 -10.98
CA PHE A 250 1.08 -1.30 -12.17
C PHE A 250 1.85 -2.61 -11.90
N ARG A 251 1.89 -3.49 -12.89
CA ARG A 251 2.78 -4.65 -12.90
C ARG A 251 4.18 -4.17 -13.27
N GLN A 252 5.15 -4.47 -12.39
CA GLN A 252 6.56 -4.11 -12.60
C GLN A 252 7.26 -5.21 -13.39
N ALA A 253 8.04 -4.82 -14.38
CA ALA A 253 9.04 -5.66 -15.05
C ALA A 253 10.41 -4.96 -15.03
N PHE A 254 11.48 -5.73 -15.22
CA PHE A 254 12.81 -5.18 -15.39
C PHE A 254 13.29 -5.38 -16.83
N GLU A 255 13.69 -4.25 -17.47
CA GLU A 255 14.37 -4.25 -18.76
C GLU A 255 15.75 -3.62 -18.56
N ASN A 256 16.80 -4.38 -18.80
CA ASN A 256 18.19 -3.97 -18.52
C ASN A 256 18.39 -3.46 -17.09
N GLY A 257 17.66 -4.01 -16.12
CA GLY A 257 17.71 -3.57 -14.72
C GLY A 257 16.87 -2.33 -14.39
N PHE A 258 16.27 -1.66 -15.38
CA PHE A 258 15.35 -0.55 -15.15
C PHE A 258 13.94 -1.05 -14.86
N GLN A 259 13.22 -0.35 -13.98
CA GLN A 259 11.80 -0.58 -13.80
C GLN A 259 11.01 -0.14 -15.04
N ARG A 260 10.15 -1.04 -15.53
CA ARG A 260 9.10 -0.77 -16.51
C ARG A 260 7.74 -1.05 -15.93
N GLU A 261 6.80 -0.17 -16.21
CA GLU A 261 5.43 -0.23 -15.71
C GLU A 261 4.52 -0.78 -16.82
N HIS A 262 3.77 -1.84 -16.48
CA HIS A 262 2.74 -2.42 -17.34
C HIS A 262 1.38 -2.38 -16.65
N PRO A 263 0.27 -2.35 -17.38
CA PRO A 263 -1.05 -2.48 -16.78
C PRO A 263 -1.17 -3.76 -15.95
N ASP A 264 -1.78 -3.64 -14.78
CA ASP A 264 -2.15 -4.80 -13.95
C ASP A 264 -3.62 -5.16 -14.21
N SER A 265 -3.84 -6.05 -15.18
CA SER A 265 -5.17 -6.46 -15.64
C SER A 265 -5.82 -7.49 -14.72
N TRP A 266 -5.84 -7.26 -13.42
CA TRP A 266 -6.25 -8.22 -12.40
C TRP A 266 -7.68 -8.77 -12.56
N MET A 267 -8.60 -8.00 -13.20
CA MET A 267 -9.99 -8.41 -13.46
C MET A 267 -10.24 -8.92 -14.89
N GLU A 268 -9.24 -9.02 -15.76
CA GLU A 268 -9.41 -9.33 -17.18
C GLU A 268 -10.19 -10.63 -17.42
N ASN A 269 -9.94 -11.64 -16.59
CA ASN A 269 -10.58 -12.94 -16.68
C ASN A 269 -11.80 -13.11 -15.73
N GLY A 270 -12.36 -12.00 -15.26
CA GLY A 270 -13.43 -11.97 -14.26
C GLY A 270 -12.91 -12.20 -12.83
N TYR A 271 -13.63 -11.65 -11.86
CA TYR A 271 -13.32 -11.81 -10.44
C TYR A 271 -14.64 -12.03 -9.65
N PRO A 272 -15.01 -13.29 -9.33
CA PRO A 272 -16.34 -13.62 -8.81
C PRO A 272 -16.69 -12.98 -7.47
N PHE A 273 -15.69 -12.56 -6.69
CA PHE A 273 -15.91 -11.88 -5.41
C PHE A 273 -16.26 -10.39 -5.56
N VAL A 274 -16.33 -9.85 -6.79
CA VAL A 274 -16.78 -8.47 -7.07
C VAL A 274 -18.14 -8.53 -7.74
N ILE A 275 -19.19 -8.12 -7.01
CA ILE A 275 -20.59 -8.24 -7.43
C ILE A 275 -21.16 -6.84 -7.72
N PRO A 276 -21.44 -6.48 -8.99
CA PRO A 276 -22.00 -5.19 -9.32
C PRO A 276 -23.49 -5.11 -8.92
N ARG A 277 -23.90 -3.95 -8.41
CA ARG A 277 -25.28 -3.62 -8.01
C ARG A 277 -25.79 -2.46 -8.87
N TYR A 278 -26.26 -2.75 -10.07
CA TYR A 278 -26.69 -1.73 -11.02
C TYR A 278 -27.94 -0.97 -10.56
N GLU A 279 -28.79 -1.62 -9.76
CA GLU A 279 -29.98 -1.06 -9.12
C GLU A 279 -29.67 0.05 -8.13
N ASP A 280 -28.48 0.00 -7.52
CA ASP A 280 -28.01 0.93 -6.51
C ASP A 280 -27.18 2.10 -7.08
N LYS A 281 -27.12 2.26 -8.41
CA LYS A 281 -26.31 3.31 -9.04
C LYS A 281 -26.67 4.71 -8.54
N ILE A 282 -25.65 5.57 -8.45
CA ILE A 282 -25.74 6.94 -7.94
C ILE A 282 -25.18 7.90 -8.96
N ARG A 283 -25.81 9.05 -9.13
CA ARG A 283 -25.31 10.10 -10.00
C ARG A 283 -24.34 11.01 -9.23
N VAL A 284 -23.14 11.19 -9.75
CA VAL A 284 -22.15 12.14 -9.26
C VAL A 284 -21.99 13.25 -10.27
N HIS A 285 -22.14 14.50 -9.79
CA HIS A 285 -22.11 15.70 -10.61
C HIS A 285 -20.74 16.37 -10.54
N PHE A 286 -20.18 16.65 -11.72
CA PHE A 286 -19.08 17.59 -11.92
C PHE A 286 -19.57 18.78 -12.73
N ASN A 287 -18.87 19.90 -12.68
CA ASN A 287 -19.27 21.06 -13.45
C ASN A 287 -19.21 20.84 -14.98
N ASP A 288 -18.33 19.97 -15.44
CA ASP A 288 -18.10 19.72 -16.88
C ASP A 288 -18.83 18.46 -17.42
N PHE A 289 -19.17 17.48 -16.60
CA PHE A 289 -19.98 16.30 -16.95
C PHE A 289 -20.44 15.53 -15.71
N ASP A 290 -21.46 14.71 -15.91
CA ASP A 290 -21.98 13.83 -14.86
C ASP A 290 -21.58 12.38 -15.13
N VAL A 291 -21.51 11.59 -14.05
CA VAL A 291 -21.24 10.16 -14.15
C VAL A 291 -22.21 9.33 -13.32
N TRP A 292 -22.50 8.11 -13.76
CA TRP A 292 -23.11 7.10 -12.92
C TRP A 292 -22.03 6.36 -12.14
N ALA A 293 -22.06 6.45 -10.82
CA ALA A 293 -21.31 5.60 -9.91
C ALA A 293 -22.08 4.29 -9.72
N ILE A 294 -21.46 3.18 -10.10
CA ILE A 294 -22.03 1.83 -9.96
C ILE A 294 -21.30 1.12 -8.84
N PRO A 295 -22.00 0.76 -7.73
CA PRO A 295 -21.36 0.06 -6.64
C PRO A 295 -21.10 -1.40 -7.02
N CYS A 296 -19.93 -1.89 -6.63
CA CYS A 296 -19.52 -3.27 -6.75
C CYS A 296 -19.13 -3.75 -5.35
N ASP A 297 -19.87 -4.69 -4.82
CA ASP A 297 -19.69 -5.16 -3.45
C ASP A 297 -18.75 -6.37 -3.42
N MET A 298 -17.77 -6.33 -2.51
CA MET A 298 -16.95 -7.49 -2.13
C MET A 298 -17.35 -7.95 -0.72
N PRO A 299 -17.73 -9.23 -0.53
CA PRO A 299 -17.96 -9.78 0.79
C PRO A 299 -16.64 -9.91 1.57
N ILE A 300 -16.66 -9.53 2.83
CA ILE A 300 -15.53 -9.65 3.76
C ILE A 300 -15.96 -10.59 4.89
N THR A 301 -15.47 -11.81 4.85
CA THR A 301 -15.78 -12.83 5.85
C THR A 301 -15.01 -12.61 7.15
N GLY A 302 -15.65 -12.79 8.29
CA GLY A 302 -14.99 -12.88 9.59
C GLY A 302 -14.54 -14.31 9.90
N TYR A 303 -13.49 -14.46 10.72
CA TYR A 303 -12.98 -15.76 11.12
C TYR A 303 -13.93 -16.43 12.11
N ASN A 304 -14.41 -17.61 11.75
CA ASN A 304 -15.30 -18.43 12.59
C ASN A 304 -16.54 -17.71 13.11
N THR A 305 -17.15 -16.86 12.27
CA THR A 305 -18.39 -16.14 12.52
C THR A 305 -19.28 -16.15 11.28
N HIS A 306 -20.57 -15.96 11.48
CA HIS A 306 -21.55 -15.81 10.39
C HIS A 306 -21.60 -14.40 9.81
N ASN A 307 -20.96 -13.41 10.46
CA ASN A 307 -20.98 -12.04 9.95
C ASN A 307 -20.15 -11.91 8.67
N VAL A 308 -20.77 -11.34 7.63
CA VAL A 308 -20.13 -11.00 6.35
C VAL A 308 -20.25 -9.50 6.12
N ASN A 309 -19.15 -8.79 6.33
CA ASN A 309 -19.08 -7.36 6.10
C ASN A 309 -18.96 -7.03 4.61
N ARG A 310 -19.04 -5.76 4.27
CA ARG A 310 -19.03 -5.29 2.88
C ARG A 310 -17.88 -4.32 2.64
N LEU A 311 -17.16 -4.52 1.52
CA LEU A 311 -16.35 -3.51 0.88
C LEU A 311 -17.08 -3.06 -0.39
N ARG A 312 -17.60 -1.82 -0.41
CA ARG A 312 -18.27 -1.21 -1.55
C ARG A 312 -17.31 -0.39 -2.37
N LEU A 313 -17.05 -0.84 -3.59
CA LEU A 313 -16.12 -0.23 -4.52
C LEU A 313 -16.87 0.40 -5.68
N TRP A 314 -16.54 1.63 -6.05
CA TRP A 314 -17.22 2.36 -7.10
C TRP A 314 -16.48 2.26 -8.44
N LYS A 315 -17.19 1.87 -9.48
CA LYS A 315 -16.80 2.11 -10.88
C LYS A 315 -17.73 3.15 -11.49
N CYS A 316 -17.33 3.81 -12.57
CA CYS A 316 -18.18 4.79 -13.22
C CYS A 316 -18.51 4.44 -14.67
N GLU A 317 -19.68 4.91 -15.10
CA GLU A 317 -20.18 4.84 -16.46
C GLU A 317 -20.67 6.24 -16.87
N PRO A 318 -20.63 6.61 -18.17
CA PRO A 318 -21.16 7.88 -18.64
C PRO A 318 -22.63 8.07 -18.25
N ALA A 319 -23.00 9.30 -17.85
CA ALA A 319 -24.39 9.66 -17.67
C ALA A 319 -25.10 9.90 -19.01
N GLN A 320 -24.34 10.25 -20.06
CA GLN A 320 -24.85 10.41 -21.43
C GLN A 320 -24.83 9.07 -22.15
N GLU A 321 -25.81 8.90 -23.03
CA GLU A 321 -25.86 7.73 -23.91
C GLU A 321 -24.77 7.79 -24.98
N PHE A 322 -24.41 6.63 -25.50
CA PHE A 322 -23.45 6.49 -26.58
C PHE A 322 -23.94 7.26 -27.83
N ASP A 323 -23.09 8.14 -28.39
CA ASP A 323 -23.44 8.91 -29.57
C ASP A 323 -23.39 8.05 -30.83
N PHE A 324 -24.56 7.45 -31.13
CA PHE A 324 -24.74 6.60 -32.28
C PHE A 324 -24.58 7.36 -33.60
N ASN A 325 -24.86 8.68 -33.62
CA ASN A 325 -24.74 9.50 -34.83
C ASN A 325 -23.29 9.76 -35.20
N LEU A 326 -22.45 10.07 -34.21
CA LEU A 326 -21.02 10.17 -34.43
C LEU A 326 -20.43 8.84 -34.90
N PHE A 327 -20.85 7.72 -34.32
CA PHE A 327 -20.41 6.39 -34.75
C PHE A 327 -20.80 6.08 -36.19
N ASN A 328 -22.06 6.32 -36.55
CA ASN A 328 -22.57 6.16 -37.93
C ASN A 328 -21.88 7.07 -38.96
N SER A 329 -21.40 8.24 -38.52
CA SER A 329 -20.62 9.18 -39.37
C SER A 329 -19.17 8.77 -39.49
N GLN A 330 -18.76 7.60 -39.00
CA GLN A 330 -17.35 7.07 -38.96
C GLN A 330 -16.40 7.91 -38.11
N ARG A 331 -16.94 8.71 -37.19
CA ARG A 331 -16.20 9.45 -36.16
C ARG A 331 -16.09 8.57 -34.90
N PHE A 332 -15.42 7.43 -35.03
CA PHE A 332 -15.38 6.38 -33.97
C PHE A 332 -14.72 6.86 -32.70
N ASP A 333 -13.60 7.60 -32.81
CA ASP A 333 -12.88 8.13 -31.66
C ASP A 333 -13.71 9.17 -30.91
N ASP A 334 -14.39 10.07 -31.66
CA ASP A 334 -15.23 11.09 -31.05
C ASP A 334 -16.43 10.47 -30.33
N ALA A 335 -17.00 9.40 -30.86
CA ALA A 335 -18.13 8.69 -30.28
C ALA A 335 -17.82 8.05 -28.91
N VAL A 336 -16.55 7.86 -28.57
CA VAL A 336 -16.12 7.24 -27.29
C VAL A 336 -15.30 8.18 -26.41
N ILE A 337 -15.08 9.42 -26.80
CA ILE A 337 -14.21 10.36 -26.09
C ILE A 337 -14.69 10.61 -24.67
N GLU A 338 -15.99 10.84 -24.50
CA GLU A 338 -16.58 11.08 -23.20
C GLU A 338 -16.52 9.83 -22.30
N ARG A 339 -16.83 8.67 -22.85
CA ARG A 339 -16.67 7.41 -22.13
C ARG A 339 -15.24 7.20 -21.63
N ASN A 340 -14.25 7.56 -22.43
CA ASN A 340 -12.86 7.46 -22.03
C ASN A 340 -12.53 8.42 -20.88
N ARG A 341 -12.99 9.68 -20.93
CA ARG A 341 -12.83 10.66 -19.84
C ARG A 341 -13.47 10.19 -18.54
N VAL A 342 -14.67 9.62 -18.61
CA VAL A 342 -15.38 9.05 -17.45
C VAL A 342 -14.60 7.85 -16.91
N HIS A 343 -14.15 6.95 -17.76
CA HIS A 343 -13.41 5.77 -17.34
C HIS A 343 -12.04 6.10 -16.74
N ASP A 344 -11.42 7.23 -17.07
CA ASP A 344 -10.16 7.67 -16.47
C ASP A 344 -10.26 7.83 -14.95
N ILE A 345 -11.45 8.16 -14.43
CA ILE A 345 -11.70 8.33 -12.98
C ILE A 345 -11.36 7.05 -12.20
N PHE A 346 -11.66 5.87 -12.75
CA PHE A 346 -11.39 4.59 -12.06
C PHE A 346 -10.36 3.71 -12.79
N ARG A 347 -9.67 4.25 -13.79
CA ARG A 347 -8.76 3.47 -14.64
C ARG A 347 -7.52 3.00 -13.89
N VAL A 348 -6.84 3.89 -13.18
CA VAL A 348 -5.54 3.64 -12.54
C VAL A 348 -5.50 4.23 -11.14
N LEU A 349 -4.95 3.45 -10.20
CA LEU A 349 -4.59 3.93 -8.87
C LEU A 349 -3.40 4.90 -8.95
N TYR A 350 -3.53 6.09 -8.38
CA TYR A 350 -2.53 7.15 -8.38
C TYR A 350 -2.00 7.50 -9.77
N PRO A 351 -2.81 8.14 -10.63
CA PRO A 351 -2.29 8.70 -11.86
C PRO A 351 -1.16 9.70 -11.58
N ASN A 352 -0.26 9.84 -12.53
CA ASN A 352 0.83 10.81 -12.42
C ASN A 352 0.26 12.24 -12.31
N ASP A 353 0.56 12.94 -11.23
CA ASP A 353 0.07 14.28 -10.87
C ASP A 353 1.14 15.39 -10.99
N THR A 354 2.18 15.16 -11.76
CA THR A 354 3.19 16.18 -12.05
C THR A 354 2.64 17.31 -12.94
N SER A 355 1.62 17.01 -13.75
CA SER A 355 0.90 17.97 -14.59
C SER A 355 -0.38 18.50 -13.93
N TYR A 356 -0.93 19.60 -14.46
CA TYR A 356 -2.23 20.12 -14.04
C TYR A 356 -3.36 19.11 -14.26
N ASP A 357 -3.42 18.46 -15.42
CA ASP A 357 -4.45 17.47 -15.74
C ASP A 357 -4.40 16.24 -14.83
N GLY A 358 -3.19 15.81 -14.47
CA GLY A 358 -3.00 14.73 -13.50
C GLY A 358 -3.54 15.09 -12.10
N LYS A 359 -3.32 16.34 -11.66
CA LYS A 359 -3.90 16.87 -10.40
C LYS A 359 -5.42 16.95 -10.46
N VAL A 360 -5.97 17.46 -11.56
CA VAL A 360 -7.42 17.49 -11.81
C VAL A 360 -8.00 16.08 -11.72
N LEU A 361 -7.38 15.09 -12.36
CA LEU A 361 -7.84 13.71 -12.31
C LEU A 361 -7.82 13.13 -10.90
N ARG A 362 -6.77 13.38 -10.11
CA ARG A 362 -6.69 12.91 -8.71
C ARG A 362 -7.80 13.51 -7.84
N VAL A 363 -8.03 14.81 -7.93
CA VAL A 363 -9.11 15.48 -7.17
C VAL A 363 -10.48 14.96 -7.63
N ARG A 364 -10.65 14.69 -8.92
CA ARG A 364 -11.86 14.08 -9.47
C ARG A 364 -12.11 12.67 -8.93
N GLN A 365 -11.06 11.84 -8.83
CA GLN A 365 -11.14 10.52 -8.21
C GLN A 365 -11.59 10.59 -6.74
N GLN A 366 -11.02 11.52 -5.96
CA GLN A 366 -11.36 11.70 -4.55
C GLN A 366 -12.83 12.09 -4.39
N TYR A 367 -13.29 13.10 -5.13
CA TYR A 367 -14.68 13.53 -5.06
C TYR A 367 -15.65 12.45 -5.52
N PHE A 368 -15.32 11.76 -6.62
CA PHE A 368 -16.16 10.70 -7.18
C PHE A 368 -16.55 9.65 -6.13
N PHE A 369 -15.56 9.01 -5.50
CA PHE A 369 -15.89 7.93 -4.58
C PHE A 369 -16.49 8.43 -3.27
N VAL A 370 -16.12 9.61 -2.82
CA VAL A 370 -16.62 10.21 -1.59
C VAL A 370 -18.08 10.62 -1.76
N SER A 371 -18.42 11.34 -2.84
CA SER A 371 -19.79 11.76 -3.13
C SER A 371 -20.72 10.55 -3.29
N ALA A 372 -20.31 9.54 -4.08
CA ALA A 372 -21.07 8.30 -4.22
C ALA A 372 -21.29 7.59 -2.88
N SER A 373 -20.26 7.53 -2.03
CA SER A 373 -20.33 6.88 -0.72
C SER A 373 -21.25 7.61 0.25
N LEU A 374 -21.17 8.93 0.32
CA LEU A 374 -22.01 9.74 1.19
C LEU A 374 -23.48 9.70 0.76
N GLN A 375 -23.76 9.77 -0.53
CA GLN A 375 -25.12 9.63 -1.05
C GLN A 375 -25.69 8.23 -0.71
N ASP A 376 -24.87 7.17 -0.80
CA ASP A 376 -25.28 5.81 -0.39
C ASP A 376 -25.59 5.73 1.10
N ILE A 377 -24.71 6.28 1.96
CA ILE A 377 -24.90 6.32 3.42
C ILE A 377 -26.17 7.10 3.78
N VAL A 378 -26.38 8.28 3.21
CA VAL A 378 -27.56 9.12 3.45
C VAL A 378 -28.83 8.43 2.92
N ARG A 379 -28.80 7.83 1.75
CA ARG A 379 -29.92 7.05 1.19
C ARG A 379 -30.33 5.91 2.13
N ASN A 380 -29.37 5.14 2.64
CA ASN A 380 -29.62 4.04 3.57
C ASN A 380 -30.17 4.54 4.91
N TYR A 381 -29.65 5.65 5.42
CA TYR A 381 -30.18 6.30 6.61
C TYR A 381 -31.63 6.74 6.42
N LYS A 382 -31.94 7.44 5.32
CA LYS A 382 -33.29 7.92 4.99
C LYS A 382 -34.30 6.78 4.81
N ALA A 383 -33.89 5.63 4.33
CA ALA A 383 -34.76 4.46 4.18
C ALA A 383 -35.31 3.97 5.53
N VAL A 384 -34.62 4.23 6.65
CA VAL A 384 -35.03 3.81 8.00
C VAL A 384 -35.61 4.98 8.81
N HIS A 385 -35.04 6.18 8.68
CA HIS A 385 -35.32 7.33 9.54
C HIS A 385 -36.04 8.50 8.82
N GLY A 386 -36.30 8.37 7.52
CA GLY A 386 -36.90 9.45 6.73
C GLY A 386 -35.97 10.66 6.63
N ASN A 387 -36.54 11.86 6.66
CA ASN A 387 -35.82 13.13 6.53
C ASN A 387 -35.42 13.76 7.89
N ASP A 388 -35.52 13.01 8.98
CA ASP A 388 -35.05 13.46 10.28
C ASP A 388 -33.56 13.15 10.46
N PHE A 389 -32.70 14.14 10.30
CA PHE A 389 -31.24 14.01 10.42
C PHE A 389 -30.72 14.21 11.85
N SER A 390 -31.59 14.47 12.85
CA SER A 390 -31.18 14.73 14.24
C SER A 390 -30.34 13.60 14.85
N LYS A 391 -30.54 12.35 14.38
CA LYS A 391 -29.80 11.17 14.85
C LYS A 391 -28.71 10.72 13.88
N PHE A 392 -28.43 11.47 12.82
CA PHE A 392 -27.50 11.01 11.80
C PHE A 392 -26.08 10.76 12.38
N ALA A 393 -25.55 11.72 13.12
CA ALA A 393 -24.24 11.60 13.77
C ALA A 393 -24.22 10.57 14.92
N GLU A 394 -25.38 10.35 15.58
CA GLU A 394 -25.50 9.31 16.62
C GLU A 394 -25.41 7.90 16.00
N LEU A 395 -25.93 7.70 14.80
CA LEU A 395 -26.02 6.39 14.15
C LEU A 395 -24.90 6.11 13.14
N ASN A 396 -24.16 7.12 12.73
CA ASN A 396 -23.10 6.97 11.73
C ASN A 396 -21.80 7.62 12.20
N SER A 397 -20.69 6.91 12.02
CA SER A 397 -19.34 7.43 12.15
C SER A 397 -18.61 7.20 10.84
N ILE A 398 -17.99 8.23 10.28
CA ILE A 398 -17.27 8.15 9.00
C ILE A 398 -15.79 8.37 9.26
N GLN A 399 -14.99 7.31 9.05
CA GLN A 399 -13.54 7.38 9.21
C GLN A 399 -12.86 7.77 7.90
N LEU A 400 -12.13 8.87 7.93
CA LEU A 400 -11.29 9.36 6.84
C LEU A 400 -9.91 8.72 6.93
N ASN A 401 -9.57 7.86 5.98
CA ASN A 401 -8.27 7.22 5.91
C ASN A 401 -7.30 8.10 5.11
N ASP A 402 -6.52 8.89 5.82
CA ASP A 402 -5.70 10.01 5.33
C ASP A 402 -6.56 11.18 4.80
N THR A 403 -5.94 12.11 4.06
CA THR A 403 -6.59 13.30 3.52
C THR A 403 -7.38 13.06 2.24
N HIS A 404 -7.20 11.91 1.59
CA HIS A 404 -7.86 11.60 0.32
C HIS A 404 -9.39 11.74 0.34
N PRO A 405 -10.12 11.32 1.41
CA PRO A 405 -11.57 11.46 1.48
C PRO A 405 -12.06 12.74 2.18
N VAL A 406 -11.21 13.68 2.52
CA VAL A 406 -11.58 14.88 3.32
C VAL A 406 -12.59 15.78 2.62
N ILE A 407 -12.63 15.78 1.29
CA ILE A 407 -13.67 16.48 0.51
C ILE A 407 -15.10 16.02 0.89
N GLY A 408 -15.23 14.93 1.64
CA GLY A 408 -16.49 14.46 2.22
C GLY A 408 -17.11 15.43 3.23
N ILE A 409 -16.32 16.25 3.89
CA ILE A 409 -16.82 17.25 4.84
C ILE A 409 -17.72 18.27 4.14
N PRO A 410 -17.25 19.01 3.10
CA PRO A 410 -18.14 19.91 2.38
C PRO A 410 -19.18 19.18 1.53
N GLU A 411 -18.95 17.96 1.07
CA GLU A 411 -19.96 17.19 0.32
C GLU A 411 -21.13 16.77 1.22
N LEU A 412 -20.89 16.34 2.46
CA LEU A 412 -21.99 16.05 3.39
C LEU A 412 -22.77 17.31 3.75
N MET A 413 -22.08 18.46 3.89
CA MET A 413 -22.77 19.77 4.02
C MET A 413 -23.69 20.03 2.83
N ARG A 414 -23.21 19.83 1.60
CA ARG A 414 -24.02 20.01 0.39
C ARG A 414 -25.26 19.10 0.39
N ILE A 415 -25.07 17.83 0.68
CA ILE A 415 -26.18 16.86 0.73
C ILE A 415 -27.21 17.25 1.80
N LEU A 416 -26.80 17.67 2.98
CA LEU A 416 -27.71 18.06 4.05
C LEU A 416 -28.42 19.38 3.74
N VAL A 417 -27.70 20.41 3.32
CA VAL A 417 -28.25 21.75 3.10
C VAL A 417 -29.03 21.81 1.78
N ASP A 418 -28.39 21.46 0.64
CA ASP A 418 -28.94 21.71 -0.68
C ASP A 418 -29.99 20.66 -1.08
N GLU A 419 -29.79 19.37 -0.73
CA GLU A 419 -30.71 18.29 -1.13
C GLU A 419 -31.77 17.98 -0.08
N ASN A 420 -31.49 18.26 1.19
CA ASN A 420 -32.40 17.89 2.28
C ASN A 420 -32.92 19.08 3.11
N GLY A 421 -32.52 20.30 2.79
CA GLY A 421 -33.03 21.53 3.41
C GLY A 421 -32.68 21.71 4.89
N VAL A 422 -31.64 21.04 5.37
CA VAL A 422 -31.12 21.23 6.73
C VAL A 422 -30.46 22.61 6.82
N LYS A 423 -30.69 23.36 7.89
CA LYS A 423 -30.04 24.65 8.11
C LYS A 423 -28.53 24.47 8.19
N TRP A 424 -27.76 25.48 7.76
CA TRP A 424 -26.32 25.44 7.76
C TRP A 424 -25.72 25.09 9.13
N GLU A 425 -26.18 25.71 10.18
CA GLU A 425 -25.68 25.53 11.54
C GLU A 425 -25.93 24.10 12.04
N ASP A 426 -27.14 23.57 11.80
CA ASP A 426 -27.50 22.21 12.18
C ASP A 426 -26.74 21.17 11.34
N ALA A 427 -26.57 21.42 10.04
CA ALA A 427 -25.78 20.59 9.14
C ALA A 427 -24.30 20.53 9.57
N TRP A 428 -23.73 21.68 9.96
CA TRP A 428 -22.35 21.73 10.43
C TRP A 428 -22.17 20.94 11.73
N GLU A 429 -23.11 21.03 12.67
CA GLU A 429 -23.08 20.21 13.90
C GLU A 429 -23.16 18.71 13.59
N ILE A 430 -23.98 18.30 12.65
CA ILE A 430 -24.05 16.90 12.19
C ILE A 430 -22.71 16.48 11.58
N VAL A 431 -22.15 17.28 10.68
CA VAL A 431 -20.91 16.98 9.95
C VAL A 431 -19.75 16.80 10.92
N ARG A 432 -19.51 17.80 11.79
CA ARG A 432 -18.35 17.76 12.70
C ARG A 432 -18.43 16.67 13.78
N HIS A 433 -19.61 16.07 14.00
CA HIS A 433 -19.81 14.94 14.90
C HIS A 433 -19.91 13.58 14.17
N THR A 434 -19.84 13.59 12.84
CA THR A 434 -19.89 12.38 12.02
C THR A 434 -18.50 11.92 11.58
N PHE A 435 -17.60 12.85 11.22
CA PHE A 435 -16.29 12.50 10.70
C PHE A 435 -15.23 12.33 11.77
N ALA A 436 -14.33 11.34 11.55
CA ALA A 436 -13.09 11.15 12.28
C ALA A 436 -11.94 11.01 11.29
N TYR A 437 -10.78 11.54 11.60
CA TYR A 437 -9.62 11.62 10.70
C TYR A 437 -8.43 10.84 11.25
N THR A 438 -7.85 9.97 10.43
CA THR A 438 -6.56 9.33 10.70
C THR A 438 -5.49 9.97 9.83
N ASN A 439 -4.45 10.52 10.45
CA ASN A 439 -3.26 11.00 9.75
C ASN A 439 -2.23 9.89 9.59
N HIS A 440 -1.68 9.73 8.37
CA HIS A 440 -0.61 8.77 8.05
C HIS A 440 0.69 9.45 7.62
N THR A 441 0.76 10.77 7.68
CA THR A 441 1.85 11.58 7.13
C THR A 441 2.55 12.35 8.24
N ILE A 442 3.89 12.27 8.30
CA ILE A 442 4.68 13.03 9.29
C ILE A 442 5.12 14.37 8.68
N MET A 443 5.67 14.33 7.46
CA MET A 443 6.24 15.53 6.82
C MET A 443 5.16 16.55 6.48
N ALA A 444 5.26 17.76 7.04
CA ALA A 444 4.29 18.83 6.82
C ALA A 444 4.16 19.23 5.34
N GLU A 445 5.25 19.18 4.57
CA GLU A 445 5.25 19.43 3.12
C GLU A 445 4.51 18.36 2.31
N ALA A 446 4.36 17.15 2.85
CA ALA A 446 3.64 16.06 2.22
C ALA A 446 2.13 16.05 2.57
N LEU A 447 1.66 16.95 3.44
CA LEU A 447 0.23 17.16 3.67
C LEU A 447 -0.43 17.68 2.39
N GLU A 448 -1.53 17.03 1.99
CA GLU A 448 -2.18 17.26 0.70
C GLU A 448 -2.79 18.67 0.60
N LYS A 449 -2.46 19.37 -0.47
CA LYS A 449 -2.91 20.74 -0.76
C LYS A 449 -3.30 20.85 -2.23
N TRP A 450 -4.49 21.34 -2.50
CA TRP A 450 -5.00 21.48 -3.87
C TRP A 450 -5.22 22.93 -4.25
N ASP A 451 -4.92 23.27 -5.51
CA ASP A 451 -5.17 24.60 -6.07
C ASP A 451 -6.68 24.91 -6.01
N CYS A 452 -7.05 26.08 -5.47
CA CYS A 452 -8.44 26.51 -5.39
C CYS A 452 -9.13 26.56 -6.76
N ASN A 453 -8.39 26.81 -7.85
CA ASN A 453 -8.96 26.86 -9.19
C ASN A 453 -9.40 25.46 -9.68
N ILE A 454 -8.75 24.38 -9.21
CA ILE A 454 -9.21 23.02 -9.51
C ILE A 454 -10.58 22.78 -8.88
N PHE A 455 -10.77 23.19 -7.62
CA PHE A 455 -12.05 23.06 -6.93
C PHE A 455 -13.13 23.92 -7.60
N ARG A 456 -12.85 25.22 -7.91
CA ARG A 456 -13.78 26.10 -8.61
C ARG A 456 -14.17 25.54 -9.98
N PHE A 457 -13.22 24.93 -10.68
CA PHE A 457 -13.49 24.34 -12.00
C PHE A 457 -14.33 23.06 -11.90
N LEU A 458 -13.98 22.14 -11.01
CA LEU A 458 -14.63 20.82 -10.95
C LEU A 458 -16.00 20.84 -10.26
N PHE A 459 -16.13 21.61 -9.18
CA PHE A 459 -17.29 21.59 -8.31
C PHE A 459 -17.49 22.95 -7.60
N PRO A 460 -18.01 23.96 -8.33
CA PRO A 460 -18.16 25.34 -7.82
C PRO A 460 -18.90 25.39 -6.48
N ARG A 461 -20.03 24.65 -6.36
CA ARG A 461 -20.83 24.64 -5.13
C ARG A 461 -20.08 24.09 -3.91
N ILE A 462 -19.28 23.05 -4.08
CA ILE A 462 -18.42 22.53 -3.01
C ILE A 462 -17.40 23.59 -2.59
N PHE A 463 -16.84 24.33 -3.56
CA PHE A 463 -15.89 25.37 -3.25
C PHE A 463 -16.54 26.52 -2.45
N GLU A 464 -17.77 26.96 -2.80
CA GLU A 464 -18.53 27.92 -2.00
C GLU A 464 -18.75 27.43 -0.55
N ILE A 465 -19.05 26.15 -0.37
CA ILE A 465 -19.21 25.56 0.96
C ILE A 465 -17.85 25.58 1.71
N VAL A 466 -16.75 25.26 1.06
CA VAL A 466 -15.40 25.34 1.64
C VAL A 466 -15.08 26.79 2.04
N GLU A 467 -15.43 27.80 1.22
CA GLU A 467 -15.31 29.23 1.59
C GLU A 467 -16.15 29.57 2.82
N GLY A 468 -17.39 29.05 2.91
CA GLY A 468 -18.25 29.22 4.07
C GLY A 468 -17.65 28.63 5.34
N ILE A 469 -17.16 27.37 5.29
CA ILE A 469 -16.49 26.70 6.41
C ILE A 469 -15.22 27.44 6.82
N ASN A 470 -14.41 27.89 5.85
CA ASN A 470 -13.21 28.66 6.11
C ASN A 470 -13.51 30.01 6.82
N ASN A 471 -14.54 30.72 6.38
CA ASN A 471 -14.93 31.98 7.00
C ASN A 471 -15.44 31.76 8.43
N GLN A 472 -16.21 30.72 8.67
CA GLN A 472 -16.66 30.31 10.01
C GLN A 472 -15.49 29.97 10.93
N GLN A 473 -14.51 29.20 10.43
CA GLN A 473 -13.28 28.88 11.17
C GLN A 473 -12.49 30.13 11.54
N ARG A 474 -12.27 31.02 10.59
CA ARG A 474 -11.52 32.27 10.82
C ARG A 474 -12.20 33.15 11.85
N ALA A 475 -13.53 33.30 11.77
CA ALA A 475 -14.32 34.06 12.75
C ALA A 475 -14.16 33.46 14.16
N GLN A 476 -14.31 32.15 14.29
CA GLN A 476 -14.11 31.44 15.57
C GLN A 476 -12.70 31.65 16.14
N PHE A 477 -11.65 31.59 15.31
CA PHE A 477 -10.27 31.77 15.76
C PHE A 477 -10.00 33.23 16.21
N PHE A 478 -10.58 34.23 15.54
CA PHE A 478 -10.53 35.59 16.01
C PHE A 478 -11.29 35.80 17.33
N GLU A 479 -12.46 35.17 17.51
CA GLU A 479 -13.20 35.19 18.77
C GLU A 479 -12.41 34.53 19.91
N MET A 480 -11.59 33.52 19.62
CA MET A 480 -10.65 32.91 20.58
C MET A 480 -9.43 33.80 20.88
N GLY A 481 -9.34 35.00 20.29
CA GLY A 481 -8.25 35.98 20.51
C GLY A 481 -6.94 35.66 19.75
N MET A 482 -6.98 34.83 18.70
CA MET A 482 -5.80 34.53 17.92
C MET A 482 -5.39 35.73 17.04
N TYR A 483 -4.08 35.92 16.88
CA TYR A 483 -3.57 37.01 16.02
C TYR A 483 -3.63 36.64 14.54
N SER A 484 -3.68 37.63 13.66
CA SER A 484 -3.99 37.47 12.23
C SER A 484 -3.08 36.47 11.51
N GLU A 485 -1.77 36.53 11.73
CA GLU A 485 -0.79 35.67 11.07
C GLU A 485 -0.98 34.18 11.42
N LEU A 486 -1.43 33.87 12.64
CA LEU A 486 -1.75 32.51 13.05
C LEU A 486 -3.04 32.03 12.39
N VAL A 487 -4.08 32.90 12.38
CA VAL A 487 -5.35 32.59 11.71
C VAL A 487 -5.12 32.33 10.22
N ASP A 488 -4.31 33.15 9.53
CA ASP A 488 -3.99 32.99 8.12
C ASP A 488 -3.25 31.67 7.85
N ARG A 489 -2.30 31.29 8.70
CA ARG A 489 -1.54 30.04 8.59
C ARG A 489 -2.42 28.79 8.81
N LEU A 490 -3.39 28.86 9.69
CA LEU A 490 -4.30 27.77 10.01
C LEU A 490 -5.58 27.78 9.17
N SER A 491 -5.78 28.76 8.30
CA SER A 491 -6.92 28.84 7.41
C SER A 491 -6.99 27.66 6.45
N ILE A 492 -8.19 27.11 6.25
CA ILE A 492 -8.45 26.04 5.26
C ILE A 492 -8.11 26.53 3.86
N LEU A 493 -8.38 27.80 3.59
CA LEU A 493 -7.98 28.46 2.34
C LEU A 493 -6.79 29.37 2.60
N SER A 494 -5.59 28.95 2.20
CA SER A 494 -4.36 29.69 2.36
C SER A 494 -3.49 29.56 1.10
N ASP A 495 -2.81 30.64 0.71
CA ASP A 495 -1.88 30.68 -0.45
C ASP A 495 -2.50 30.16 -1.76
N GLY A 496 -3.80 30.43 -1.99
CA GLY A 496 -4.51 29.98 -3.17
C GLY A 496 -4.76 28.47 -3.21
N LYS A 497 -4.61 27.78 -2.09
CA LYS A 497 -4.78 26.34 -1.95
C LYS A 497 -5.79 25.97 -0.88
N VAL A 498 -6.44 24.82 -1.07
CA VAL A 498 -7.25 24.15 -0.07
C VAL A 498 -6.35 23.24 0.75
N GLN A 499 -6.22 23.52 2.05
CA GLN A 499 -5.41 22.78 3.01
C GLN A 499 -6.22 21.58 3.54
N MET A 500 -6.06 20.41 2.96
CA MET A 500 -6.94 19.26 3.27
C MET A 500 -6.84 18.82 4.72
N ALA A 501 -5.65 18.79 5.30
CA ALA A 501 -5.46 18.41 6.71
C ALA A 501 -6.14 19.41 7.67
N TRP A 502 -6.11 20.72 7.37
CA TRP A 502 -6.78 21.75 8.18
C TRP A 502 -8.29 21.55 8.17
N MET A 503 -8.86 21.29 6.99
CA MET A 503 -10.27 20.98 6.85
C MET A 503 -10.65 19.69 7.58
N ALA A 504 -9.80 18.66 7.54
CA ALA A 504 -10.01 17.39 8.25
C ALA A 504 -10.06 17.60 9.76
N ILE A 505 -9.11 18.32 10.34
CA ILE A 505 -9.04 18.54 11.79
C ILE A 505 -10.21 19.40 12.26
N TYR A 506 -10.55 20.47 11.54
CA TYR A 506 -11.65 21.35 11.91
C TYR A 506 -13.01 20.64 11.84
N GLY A 507 -13.25 19.88 10.77
CA GLY A 507 -14.51 19.19 10.48
C GLY A 507 -14.67 17.79 11.10
N SER A 508 -13.74 17.35 11.96
CA SER A 508 -13.81 16.02 12.60
C SER A 508 -13.89 16.12 14.10
N TYR A 509 -14.54 15.12 14.74
CA TYR A 509 -14.58 15.01 16.21
C TYR A 509 -13.37 14.30 16.82
N SER A 510 -12.59 13.59 15.98
CA SER A 510 -11.41 12.84 16.43
C SER A 510 -10.32 12.86 15.36
N VAL A 511 -9.09 13.03 15.80
CA VAL A 511 -7.86 12.96 15.00
C VAL A 511 -6.94 11.94 15.66
N ASN A 512 -6.42 10.96 14.88
CA ASN A 512 -5.46 10.03 15.44
C ASN A 512 -4.22 9.85 14.59
N GLY A 513 -3.09 9.68 15.28
CA GLY A 513 -1.88 9.10 14.71
C GLY A 513 -1.92 7.57 14.73
N VAL A 514 -0.89 6.94 14.15
CA VAL A 514 -0.88 5.48 13.86
C VAL A 514 0.25 4.70 14.54
N ALA A 515 1.04 5.37 15.37
CA ALA A 515 2.01 4.82 16.31
C ALA A 515 2.24 5.83 17.44
N ALA A 516 2.74 5.40 18.59
CA ALA A 516 2.96 6.27 19.74
C ALA A 516 3.89 7.44 19.38
N LEU A 517 5.07 7.16 18.83
CA LEU A 517 6.03 8.18 18.39
C LEU A 517 5.42 9.12 17.34
N HIS A 518 4.73 8.58 16.34
CA HIS A 518 4.06 9.41 15.34
C HIS A 518 3.08 10.40 15.95
N THR A 519 2.25 9.93 16.89
CA THR A 519 1.26 10.78 17.55
C THR A 519 1.92 11.90 18.35
N GLU A 520 3.05 11.64 18.99
CA GLU A 520 3.80 12.67 19.71
C GLU A 520 4.46 13.68 18.76
N ILE A 521 4.99 13.23 17.60
CA ILE A 521 5.51 14.14 16.56
C ILE A 521 4.38 15.03 16.00
N LEU A 522 3.19 14.47 15.76
CA LEU A 522 2.04 15.26 15.33
C LEU A 522 1.70 16.38 16.32
N LYS A 523 1.67 16.07 17.63
CA LYS A 523 1.34 17.01 18.70
C LYS A 523 2.43 18.07 18.94
N ARG A 524 3.71 17.68 18.82
CA ARG A 524 4.85 18.54 19.12
C ARG A 524 5.23 19.43 17.93
N ASP A 525 5.14 18.88 16.71
CA ASP A 525 5.74 19.49 15.51
C ASP A 525 4.71 19.71 14.39
N THR A 526 4.24 18.65 13.71
CA THR A 526 3.49 18.75 12.45
C THR A 526 2.14 19.44 12.58
N LEU A 527 1.40 19.18 13.67
CA LEU A 527 0.07 19.70 13.94
C LEU A 527 -0.01 20.40 15.31
N LYS A 528 1.11 20.96 15.76
CA LYS A 528 1.27 21.55 17.09
C LYS A 528 0.17 22.55 17.43
N GLU A 529 -0.03 23.55 16.57
CA GLU A 529 -1.01 24.61 16.80
C GLU A 529 -2.45 24.05 16.85
N TRP A 530 -2.74 23.07 16.01
CA TRP A 530 -4.03 22.37 16.05
C TRP A 530 -4.23 21.56 17.32
N TYR A 531 -3.16 20.95 17.85
CA TYR A 531 -3.22 20.26 19.13
C TYR A 531 -3.40 21.23 20.30
N GLU A 532 -2.77 22.39 20.27
CA GLU A 532 -2.95 23.46 21.27
C GLU A 532 -4.40 23.98 21.30
N ILE A 533 -5.07 24.03 20.12
CA ILE A 533 -6.46 24.48 19.99
C ILE A 533 -7.47 23.41 20.42
N TYR A 534 -7.24 22.16 20.02
CA TYR A 534 -8.19 21.04 20.20
C TYR A 534 -7.48 19.78 20.75
N PRO A 535 -6.88 19.85 21.95
CA PRO A 535 -6.11 18.72 22.48
C PRO A 535 -6.96 17.45 22.68
N GLU A 536 -8.24 17.59 22.95
CA GLU A 536 -9.19 16.50 23.18
C GLU A 536 -9.46 15.66 21.92
N LYS A 537 -9.26 16.21 20.73
CA LYS A 537 -9.44 15.47 19.48
C LYS A 537 -8.32 14.44 19.23
N PHE A 538 -7.10 14.68 19.75
CA PHE A 538 -5.90 13.93 19.38
C PHE A 538 -5.72 12.66 20.22
N SER A 539 -5.56 11.54 19.55
CA SER A 539 -5.31 10.25 20.19
C SER A 539 -4.36 9.38 19.38
N ASN A 540 -3.74 8.38 20.01
CA ASN A 540 -2.98 7.36 19.33
C ASN A 540 -3.82 6.09 19.10
N LYS A 541 -3.72 5.51 17.91
CA LYS A 541 -4.20 4.17 17.58
C LYS A 541 -3.08 3.44 16.85
N THR A 542 -2.21 2.80 17.60
CA THR A 542 -1.11 2.03 17.00
C THR A 542 -1.64 1.01 16.00
N ASN A 543 -1.09 1.01 14.79
CA ASN A 543 -1.48 0.09 13.73
C ASN A 543 -1.32 -1.37 14.16
N GLY A 544 -1.97 -2.25 13.41
CA GLY A 544 -1.85 -3.69 13.54
C GLY A 544 -2.13 -4.37 12.20
N VAL A 545 -1.86 -5.66 12.13
CA VAL A 545 -2.09 -6.51 10.95
C VAL A 545 -2.92 -7.73 11.34
N THR A 546 -3.74 -8.23 10.40
CA THR A 546 -4.59 -9.40 10.71
C THR A 546 -3.74 -10.66 10.91
N PRO A 547 -3.89 -11.35 12.06
CA PRO A 547 -3.19 -12.62 12.31
C PRO A 547 -3.68 -13.76 11.43
N ARG A 548 -4.88 -13.66 10.83
CA ARG A 548 -5.38 -14.65 9.85
C ARG A 548 -4.46 -14.71 8.66
N ARG A 549 -4.41 -13.68 7.83
CA ARG A 549 -3.55 -13.67 6.63
C ARG A 549 -2.07 -13.74 6.97
N TRP A 550 -1.60 -12.98 7.94
CA TRP A 550 -0.17 -12.73 8.16
C TRP A 550 0.51 -13.70 9.15
N LEU A 551 -0.24 -14.69 9.66
CA LEU A 551 0.31 -15.80 10.45
C LEU A 551 -0.40 -17.12 10.11
N ARG A 552 -1.72 -17.23 10.38
CA ARG A 552 -2.49 -18.47 10.21
C ARG A 552 -2.48 -19.01 8.77
N VAL A 553 -2.57 -18.11 7.78
CA VAL A 553 -2.63 -18.43 6.35
C VAL A 553 -1.24 -18.55 5.75
N CYS A 554 -0.37 -17.54 5.93
CA CYS A 554 0.91 -17.50 5.23
C CYS A 554 1.99 -18.41 5.85
N ASP A 555 1.94 -18.73 7.15
CA ASP A 555 2.89 -19.62 7.84
C ASP A 555 2.18 -20.78 8.54
N GLN A 556 1.65 -21.71 7.76
CA GLN A 556 0.93 -22.86 8.28
C GLN A 556 1.79 -23.74 9.20
N GLY A 557 3.10 -23.81 8.96
CA GLY A 557 4.03 -24.55 9.80
C GLY A 557 4.16 -23.96 11.20
N LEU A 558 4.29 -22.63 11.28
CA LEU A 558 4.34 -21.91 12.56
C LEU A 558 2.98 -21.93 13.26
N ALA A 559 1.90 -21.72 12.51
CA ALA A 559 0.53 -21.82 13.05
C ALA A 559 0.27 -23.18 13.70
N ALA A 560 0.64 -24.27 13.04
CA ALA A 560 0.51 -25.63 13.59
C ALA A 560 1.36 -25.82 14.86
N LEU A 561 2.59 -25.30 14.89
CA LEU A 561 3.45 -25.35 16.08
C LEU A 561 2.84 -24.57 17.25
N ILE A 562 2.31 -23.38 17.01
CA ILE A 562 1.65 -22.54 18.02
C ILE A 562 0.42 -23.26 18.58
N THR A 563 -0.46 -23.77 17.70
CA THR A 563 -1.68 -24.51 18.08
C THR A 563 -1.36 -25.74 18.91
N ASP A 564 -0.34 -26.52 18.53
CA ASP A 564 0.12 -27.70 19.29
C ASP A 564 0.60 -27.33 20.71
N LEU A 565 1.35 -26.24 20.84
CA LEU A 565 1.89 -25.78 22.13
C LEU A 565 0.85 -25.13 23.04
N LEU A 566 -0.17 -24.47 22.47
CA LEU A 566 -1.26 -23.86 23.22
C LEU A 566 -2.41 -24.86 23.49
N GLY A 567 -2.53 -25.91 22.66
CA GLY A 567 -3.63 -26.89 22.72
C GLY A 567 -4.96 -26.41 22.15
N ASN A 568 -4.99 -25.24 21.49
CA ASN A 568 -6.18 -24.67 20.82
C ASN A 568 -5.81 -23.66 19.76
N GLU A 569 -6.78 -23.21 18.93
CA GLU A 569 -6.64 -22.18 17.91
C GLU A 569 -7.18 -20.78 18.33
N ASP A 570 -7.54 -20.58 19.60
CA ASP A 570 -8.09 -19.30 20.07
C ASP A 570 -7.16 -18.09 19.82
N TRP A 571 -5.86 -18.36 19.71
CA TRP A 571 -4.84 -17.36 19.39
C TRP A 571 -5.09 -16.65 18.05
N VAL A 572 -5.84 -17.26 17.11
CA VAL A 572 -6.13 -16.68 15.79
C VAL A 572 -6.99 -15.41 15.92
N THR A 573 -7.79 -15.29 16.98
CA THR A 573 -8.63 -14.12 17.31
C THR A 573 -8.19 -13.39 18.58
N ASP A 574 -7.28 -14.00 19.36
CA ASP A 574 -6.68 -13.42 20.56
C ASP A 574 -5.16 -13.62 20.55
N LEU A 575 -4.47 -12.79 19.80
CA LEU A 575 -3.04 -12.92 19.55
C LEU A 575 -2.19 -12.72 20.83
N ASP A 576 -2.75 -12.13 21.89
CA ASP A 576 -2.07 -12.00 23.19
C ASP A 576 -1.79 -13.35 23.85
N GLN A 577 -2.49 -14.42 23.42
CA GLN A 577 -2.20 -15.79 23.89
C GLN A 577 -0.79 -16.26 23.54
N LEU A 578 -0.16 -15.71 22.50
CA LEU A 578 1.23 -16.03 22.13
C LEU A 578 2.21 -15.74 23.26
N LYS A 579 1.90 -14.79 24.15
CA LYS A 579 2.73 -14.48 25.32
C LYS A 579 2.95 -15.70 26.22
N LYS A 580 1.97 -16.62 26.29
CA LYS A 580 2.08 -17.87 27.06
C LYS A 580 3.18 -18.80 26.56
N LEU A 581 3.66 -18.60 25.32
CA LEU A 581 4.69 -19.42 24.69
C LEU A 581 6.11 -19.01 25.08
N GLU A 582 6.32 -17.89 25.75
CA GLU A 582 7.64 -17.45 26.23
C GLU A 582 8.31 -18.51 27.13
N LYS A 583 7.51 -19.29 27.87
CA LYS A 583 8.03 -20.38 28.72
C LYS A 583 8.88 -21.41 27.95
N TYR A 584 8.66 -21.51 26.63
CA TYR A 584 9.43 -22.43 25.78
C TYR A 584 10.68 -21.81 25.15
N ALA A 585 10.99 -20.54 25.40
CA ALA A 585 12.13 -19.84 24.81
C ALA A 585 13.51 -20.50 25.07
N ASN A 586 13.62 -21.32 26.16
CA ASN A 586 14.80 -22.07 26.49
C ASN A 586 14.62 -23.60 26.28
N ASP A 587 13.48 -24.05 25.76
CA ASP A 587 13.25 -25.46 25.45
C ASP A 587 13.89 -25.83 24.11
N LYS A 588 14.96 -26.61 24.17
CA LYS A 588 15.74 -27.00 23.00
C LYS A 588 14.91 -27.69 21.94
N LYS A 589 13.96 -28.58 22.33
CA LYS A 589 13.15 -29.35 21.40
C LYS A 589 12.16 -28.44 20.66
N VAL A 590 11.56 -27.48 21.36
CA VAL A 590 10.67 -26.50 20.75
C VAL A 590 11.43 -25.59 19.79
N MET A 591 12.62 -25.11 20.18
CA MET A 591 13.47 -24.28 19.32
C MET A 591 13.94 -25.04 18.06
N GLU A 592 14.28 -26.34 18.18
CA GLU A 592 14.62 -27.17 17.02
C GLU A 592 13.40 -27.35 16.08
N ARG A 593 12.19 -27.52 16.62
CA ARG A 593 10.95 -27.56 15.81
C ARG A 593 10.72 -26.23 15.10
N PHE A 594 10.90 -25.12 15.77
CA PHE A 594 10.76 -23.78 15.20
C PHE A 594 11.81 -23.54 14.09
N LEU A 595 13.08 -23.85 14.32
CA LEU A 595 14.12 -23.74 13.30
C LEU A 595 13.82 -24.59 12.06
N LYS A 596 13.20 -25.77 12.26
CA LYS A 596 12.75 -26.58 11.15
C LYS A 596 11.66 -25.90 10.34
N VAL A 597 10.67 -25.28 10.99
CA VAL A 597 9.61 -24.50 10.31
C VAL A 597 10.24 -23.37 9.49
N LYS A 598 11.15 -22.58 10.08
CA LYS A 598 11.85 -21.50 9.37
C LYS A 598 12.59 -22.02 8.14
N ARG A 599 13.30 -23.14 8.28
CA ARG A 599 14.03 -23.74 7.15
C ARG A 599 13.08 -24.24 6.06
N ASP A 600 11.97 -24.86 6.43
CA ASP A 600 10.97 -25.35 5.47
C ASP A 600 10.38 -24.15 4.67
N ASN A 601 10.10 -23.01 5.31
CA ASN A 601 9.63 -21.78 4.65
C ASN A 601 10.69 -21.22 3.68
N LYS A 602 11.96 -21.22 4.07
CA LYS A 602 13.06 -20.77 3.21
C LYS A 602 13.23 -21.68 1.99
N VAL A 603 13.14 -23.00 2.16
CA VAL A 603 13.18 -23.97 1.06
C VAL A 603 11.98 -23.76 0.12
N ALA A 604 10.78 -23.52 0.66
CA ALA A 604 9.59 -23.26 -0.14
C ALA A 604 9.75 -22.00 -1.00
N LEU A 605 10.30 -20.90 -0.42
CA LEU A 605 10.60 -19.68 -1.16
C LEU A 605 11.66 -19.92 -2.24
N CYS A 606 12.75 -20.64 -1.95
CA CYS A 606 13.79 -20.96 -2.92
C CYS A 606 13.23 -21.74 -4.11
N ASN A 607 12.44 -22.78 -3.85
CA ASN A 607 11.79 -23.58 -4.89
C ASN A 607 10.83 -22.73 -5.75
N HIS A 608 10.11 -21.81 -5.13
CA HIS A 608 9.23 -20.89 -5.85
C HIS A 608 10.02 -19.97 -6.77
N LEU A 609 11.10 -19.37 -6.29
CA LEU A 609 11.96 -18.46 -7.09
C LEU A 609 12.65 -19.21 -8.23
N GLU A 610 13.14 -20.42 -7.98
CA GLU A 610 13.75 -21.24 -9.05
C GLU A 610 12.70 -21.63 -10.11
N LYS A 611 11.51 -22.10 -9.68
CA LYS A 611 10.44 -22.51 -10.60
C LYS A 611 9.90 -21.34 -11.44
N THR A 612 9.74 -20.16 -10.87
CA THR A 612 9.04 -19.03 -11.52
C THR A 612 9.96 -18.03 -12.19
N LYS A 613 11.21 -17.89 -11.70
CA LYS A 613 12.18 -16.87 -12.15
C LYS A 613 13.54 -17.44 -12.52
N GLY A 614 13.79 -18.73 -12.31
CA GLY A 614 15.11 -19.33 -12.53
C GLY A 614 16.18 -18.88 -11.53
N ILE A 615 15.79 -18.24 -10.43
CA ILE A 615 16.71 -17.70 -9.43
C ILE A 615 17.01 -18.76 -8.38
N LYS A 616 18.27 -19.19 -8.29
CA LYS A 616 18.74 -20.13 -7.28
C LYS A 616 19.21 -19.36 -6.04
N VAL A 617 18.74 -19.77 -4.88
CA VAL A 617 19.10 -19.19 -3.58
C VAL A 617 19.47 -20.31 -2.61
N ASN A 618 20.49 -20.09 -1.78
CA ASN A 618 20.87 -21.00 -0.74
C ASN A 618 19.92 -20.87 0.48
N PRO A 619 19.10 -21.90 0.81
CA PRO A 619 18.17 -21.80 1.93
C PRO A 619 18.85 -21.78 3.29
N ASP A 620 20.13 -22.10 3.37
CA ASP A 620 20.91 -22.06 4.60
C ASP A 620 21.63 -20.71 4.81
N SER A 621 21.55 -19.76 3.83
CA SER A 621 22.02 -18.37 4.02
C SER A 621 21.10 -17.59 4.96
N ILE A 622 21.58 -16.50 5.55
CA ILE A 622 20.69 -15.52 6.21
C ILE A 622 19.77 -14.91 5.15
N PHE A 623 18.46 -14.89 5.41
CA PHE A 623 17.51 -14.15 4.58
C PHE A 623 17.27 -12.78 5.22
N ASP A 624 17.96 -11.78 4.67
CA ASP A 624 17.90 -10.38 5.06
C ASP A 624 17.01 -9.63 4.09
N ILE A 625 15.82 -9.20 4.55
CA ILE A 625 14.72 -8.84 3.66
C ILE A 625 14.25 -7.40 3.87
N GLN A 626 14.27 -6.61 2.78
CA GLN A 626 13.67 -5.28 2.70
C GLN A 626 12.59 -5.24 1.63
N ILE A 627 11.34 -5.41 2.02
CA ILE A 627 10.17 -5.39 1.13
C ILE A 627 9.21 -4.26 1.52
N LYS A 628 9.26 -3.18 0.78
CA LYS A 628 8.44 -1.97 0.98
C LYS A 628 8.52 -1.08 -0.26
N ARG A 629 7.53 -0.18 -0.44
CA ARG A 629 7.56 0.83 -1.50
C ARG A 629 8.93 1.50 -1.58
N LEU A 630 9.47 1.71 -2.79
CA LEU A 630 10.74 2.39 -2.94
C LEU A 630 10.57 3.89 -2.78
N HIS A 631 11.30 4.43 -1.82
CA HIS A 631 11.36 5.85 -1.53
C HIS A 631 12.68 6.19 -0.85
N GLU A 632 13.24 7.37 -1.10
CA GLU A 632 14.56 7.73 -0.55
C GLU A 632 14.60 7.65 0.97
N TYR A 633 13.55 8.12 1.69
CA TYR A 633 13.52 8.08 3.16
C TYR A 633 13.47 6.65 3.75
N LYS A 634 13.00 5.64 2.96
CA LYS A 634 13.02 4.22 3.38
C LYS A 634 14.38 3.57 3.24
N ARG A 635 15.29 4.27 2.64
CA ARG A 635 16.73 4.02 2.52
C ARG A 635 17.14 2.67 1.96
N GLN A 636 16.40 2.16 0.94
CA GLN A 636 16.89 1.01 0.15
C GLN A 636 18.32 1.27 -0.38
N LEU A 637 18.64 2.54 -0.64
CA LEU A 637 19.99 2.94 -1.03
C LEU A 637 21.05 2.62 0.03
N LEU A 638 20.75 2.85 1.31
CA LEU A 638 21.65 2.49 2.44
C LEU A 638 21.93 0.97 2.44
N ASN A 639 20.90 0.15 2.29
CA ASN A 639 21.03 -1.30 2.20
C ASN A 639 21.86 -1.74 0.97
N ALA A 640 21.63 -1.12 -0.19
CA ALA A 640 22.39 -1.38 -1.43
C ALA A 640 23.88 -1.02 -1.28
N ILE A 641 24.18 0.14 -0.67
CA ILE A 641 25.56 0.58 -0.37
C ILE A 641 26.25 -0.42 0.57
N TYR A 642 25.53 -0.90 1.61
CA TYR A 642 26.08 -1.92 2.49
C TYR A 642 26.36 -3.24 1.76
N ALA A 643 25.45 -3.71 0.91
CA ALA A 643 25.66 -4.95 0.15
C ALA A 643 26.91 -4.87 -0.73
N LEU A 644 27.14 -3.72 -1.37
CA LEU A 644 28.33 -3.47 -2.17
C LEU A 644 29.60 -3.32 -1.32
N ASN A 645 29.50 -2.69 -0.14
CA ASN A 645 30.61 -2.65 0.82
C ASN A 645 30.98 -4.06 1.33
N LEU A 646 29.98 -4.90 1.58
CA LEU A 646 30.20 -6.29 2.00
C LEU A 646 30.89 -7.10 0.86
N TYR A 647 30.46 -6.90 -0.40
CA TYR A 647 31.15 -7.46 -1.57
C TYR A 647 32.64 -7.09 -1.57
N ASP A 648 32.98 -5.82 -1.40
CA ASP A 648 34.39 -5.37 -1.36
C ASP A 648 35.17 -6.01 -0.22
N ARG A 649 34.58 -6.10 0.96
CA ARG A 649 35.22 -6.71 2.14
C ARG A 649 35.47 -8.20 1.95
N ILE A 650 34.59 -8.92 1.24
CA ILE A 650 34.81 -10.34 0.89
C ILE A 650 35.95 -10.48 -0.14
N LYS A 651 36.02 -9.59 -1.13
CA LYS A 651 37.11 -9.56 -2.12
C LYS A 651 38.46 -9.26 -1.49
N GLU A 652 38.52 -8.32 -0.54
CA GLU A 652 39.73 -7.93 0.17
C GLU A 652 40.17 -9.00 1.18
N ASN A 653 39.22 -9.72 1.77
CA ASN A 653 39.47 -10.80 2.69
C ASN A 653 38.62 -12.04 2.36
N PRO A 654 39.06 -12.92 1.43
CA PRO A 654 38.35 -14.14 1.10
C PRO A 654 38.07 -15.10 2.28
N LYS A 655 38.79 -14.92 3.39
CA LYS A 655 38.60 -15.68 4.64
C LYS A 655 37.76 -14.93 5.66
N LEU A 656 37.08 -13.87 5.27
CA LEU A 656 36.18 -13.13 6.16
C LEU A 656 35.18 -14.10 6.82
N ASP A 657 35.24 -14.17 8.16
CA ASP A 657 34.39 -15.05 8.96
C ASP A 657 32.96 -14.46 9.01
N MET A 658 32.11 -15.01 8.20
CA MET A 658 30.69 -14.62 8.11
C MET A 658 29.85 -15.77 7.56
N PRO A 659 28.60 -15.91 8.01
CA PRO A 659 27.67 -16.86 7.39
C PRO A 659 27.31 -16.42 5.96
N PRO A 660 26.82 -17.35 5.11
CA PRO A 660 26.22 -16.99 3.83
C PRO A 660 25.05 -16.03 4.02
N VAL A 661 24.92 -15.04 3.15
CA VAL A 661 23.86 -14.02 3.19
C VAL A 661 23.18 -13.90 1.84
N THR A 662 21.85 -13.83 1.88
CA THR A 662 21.03 -13.40 0.75
C THR A 662 20.26 -12.16 1.15
N VAL A 663 20.54 -11.05 0.48
CA VAL A 663 19.82 -9.78 0.65
C VAL A 663 18.68 -9.71 -0.35
N PHE A 664 17.45 -9.60 0.15
CA PHE A 664 16.26 -9.49 -0.69
C PHE A 664 15.73 -8.07 -0.70
N PHE A 665 15.51 -7.56 -1.89
CA PHE A 665 14.74 -6.34 -2.13
C PHE A 665 13.41 -6.68 -2.80
N GLY A 666 12.35 -5.98 -2.43
CA GLY A 666 11.07 -6.01 -3.12
C GLY A 666 10.41 -4.64 -3.02
N ALA A 667 10.30 -3.95 -4.16
CA ALA A 667 9.88 -2.55 -4.16
C ALA A 667 9.36 -2.13 -5.53
N LYS A 668 8.37 -1.22 -5.53
CA LYS A 668 7.94 -0.48 -6.73
C LYS A 668 8.17 1.01 -6.49
N ALA A 669 8.79 1.70 -7.44
CA ALA A 669 8.94 3.15 -7.45
C ALA A 669 7.74 3.80 -8.15
N ALA A 670 7.29 4.97 -7.69
CA ALA A 670 6.29 5.73 -8.44
C ALA A 670 6.82 6.05 -9.85
N PRO A 671 5.97 5.99 -10.90
CA PRO A 671 6.43 6.13 -12.30
C PRO A 671 7.22 7.41 -12.60
N GLY A 672 6.83 8.52 -11.97
CA GLY A 672 7.52 9.83 -12.10
C GLY A 672 8.70 10.04 -11.14
N TYR A 673 9.01 9.09 -10.25
CA TYR A 673 10.07 9.27 -9.25
C TYR A 673 11.42 8.81 -9.79
N PHE A 674 12.08 9.67 -10.54
CA PHE A 674 13.32 9.40 -11.25
C PHE A 674 14.41 8.78 -10.36
N ARG A 675 14.69 9.39 -9.20
CA ARG A 675 15.73 8.94 -8.28
C ARG A 675 15.41 7.59 -7.63
N ALA A 676 14.16 7.33 -7.31
CA ALA A 676 13.74 6.02 -6.82
C ALA A 676 13.92 4.93 -7.89
N LYS A 677 13.68 5.25 -9.16
CA LYS A 677 13.96 4.33 -10.29
C LYS A 677 15.46 4.11 -10.48
N ALA A 678 16.28 5.12 -10.25
CA ALA A 678 17.74 5.00 -10.26
C ALA A 678 18.25 4.03 -9.18
N ILE A 679 17.67 4.07 -7.98
CA ILE A 679 17.99 3.14 -6.89
C ILE A 679 17.66 1.69 -7.31
N ILE A 680 16.53 1.44 -7.98
CA ILE A 680 16.18 0.11 -8.50
C ILE A 680 17.24 -0.36 -9.48
N LYS A 681 17.62 0.48 -10.44
CA LYS A 681 18.66 0.17 -11.42
C LYS A 681 19.99 -0.16 -10.74
N PHE A 682 20.38 0.65 -9.74
CA PHE A 682 21.61 0.43 -8.97
C PHE A 682 21.61 -0.93 -8.24
N ILE A 683 20.53 -1.29 -7.56
CA ILE A 683 20.39 -2.60 -6.89
C ILE A 683 20.52 -3.75 -7.90
N ASN A 684 19.91 -3.63 -9.09
CA ASN A 684 19.97 -4.65 -10.12
C ASN A 684 21.38 -4.78 -10.71
N GLU A 685 22.13 -3.67 -10.86
CA GLU A 685 23.55 -3.73 -11.30
C GLU A 685 24.43 -4.39 -10.23
N ILE A 686 24.21 -4.09 -8.95
CA ILE A 686 24.91 -4.78 -7.85
C ILE A 686 24.61 -6.28 -7.87
N ALA A 687 23.34 -6.66 -7.99
CA ALA A 687 22.94 -8.07 -8.07
C ALA A 687 23.64 -8.78 -9.23
N LYS A 688 23.65 -8.17 -10.42
CA LYS A 688 24.33 -8.69 -11.61
C LYS A 688 25.83 -8.81 -11.42
N MET A 689 26.48 -7.83 -10.78
CA MET A 689 27.91 -7.87 -10.50
C MET A 689 28.24 -9.03 -9.56
N ILE A 690 27.47 -9.20 -8.49
CA ILE A 690 27.67 -10.28 -7.48
C ILE A 690 27.42 -11.66 -8.13
N ASP A 691 26.37 -11.81 -8.92
CA ASP A 691 26.03 -13.09 -9.57
C ASP A 691 27.07 -13.53 -10.63
N ASN A 692 27.83 -12.60 -11.19
CA ASN A 692 28.88 -12.87 -12.15
C ASN A 692 30.27 -13.08 -11.54
N ASP A 693 30.42 -12.92 -10.22
CA ASP A 693 31.70 -13.08 -9.54
C ASP A 693 31.76 -14.43 -8.78
N PRO A 694 32.61 -15.38 -9.23
CA PRO A 694 32.72 -16.69 -8.59
C PRO A 694 33.11 -16.66 -7.11
N ASP A 695 33.83 -15.62 -6.66
CA ASP A 695 34.25 -15.48 -5.25
C ASP A 695 33.05 -15.21 -4.32
N MET A 696 31.91 -14.84 -4.89
CA MET A 696 30.66 -14.59 -4.14
C MET A 696 29.79 -15.85 -4.03
N GLU A 697 30.05 -16.90 -4.82
CA GLU A 697 29.24 -18.10 -4.81
C GLU A 697 29.17 -18.73 -3.41
N GLY A 698 27.94 -18.94 -2.93
CA GLY A 698 27.68 -19.48 -1.59
C GLY A 698 27.96 -18.53 -0.44
N ARG A 699 28.38 -17.28 -0.68
CA ARG A 699 28.73 -16.31 0.37
C ARG A 699 27.76 -15.11 0.41
N LEU A 700 27.59 -14.44 -0.71
CA LEU A 700 26.74 -13.27 -0.84
C LEU A 700 25.88 -13.39 -2.09
N LYS A 701 24.61 -13.11 -1.96
CA LYS A 701 23.66 -12.95 -3.05
C LYS A 701 22.75 -11.77 -2.83
N VAL A 702 22.43 -11.05 -3.88
CA VAL A 702 21.40 -9.99 -3.88
C VAL A 702 20.29 -10.39 -4.83
N VAL A 703 19.05 -10.36 -4.37
CA VAL A 703 17.86 -10.72 -5.14
C VAL A 703 16.87 -9.58 -5.10
N PHE A 704 16.49 -9.06 -6.26
CA PHE A 704 15.37 -8.12 -6.37
C PHE A 704 14.12 -8.89 -6.80
N ILE A 705 13.14 -8.96 -5.94
CA ILE A 705 11.83 -9.59 -6.21
C ILE A 705 11.03 -8.68 -7.14
N GLU A 706 10.97 -9.06 -8.40
CA GLU A 706 10.20 -8.36 -9.43
C GLU A 706 8.71 -8.40 -9.14
N ASN A 707 8.04 -7.26 -9.32
CA ASN A 707 6.60 -7.13 -9.14
C ASN A 707 6.10 -7.51 -7.74
N TYR A 708 6.80 -7.06 -6.69
CA TYR A 708 6.38 -7.32 -5.32
C TYR A 708 4.90 -6.94 -5.10
N ASN A 709 4.13 -7.86 -4.51
CA ASN A 709 2.71 -7.78 -4.23
C ASN A 709 2.35 -8.55 -2.93
N VAL A 710 1.05 -8.66 -2.59
CA VAL A 710 0.60 -9.37 -1.37
C VAL A 710 1.00 -10.84 -1.40
N SER A 711 0.77 -11.53 -2.52
CA SER A 711 1.09 -12.95 -2.68
C SER A 711 2.58 -13.26 -2.53
N ASN A 712 3.46 -12.37 -3.03
CA ASN A 712 4.89 -12.47 -2.79
C ASN A 712 5.23 -12.22 -1.31
N GLY A 713 4.54 -11.27 -0.67
CA GLY A 713 4.71 -10.99 0.75
C GLY A 713 4.39 -12.20 1.62
N GLU A 714 3.30 -12.92 1.33
CA GLU A 714 2.91 -14.14 2.06
C GLU A 714 3.99 -15.26 2.03
N LYS A 715 4.86 -15.25 1.03
CA LYS A 715 5.99 -16.18 0.93
C LYS A 715 7.27 -15.63 1.58
N LEU A 716 7.48 -14.32 1.54
CA LEU A 716 8.70 -13.65 2.01
C LEU A 716 8.70 -13.44 3.54
N PHE A 717 7.57 -13.04 4.15
CA PHE A 717 7.50 -12.81 5.60
C PHE A 717 7.85 -14.05 6.42
N PRO A 718 7.31 -15.26 6.13
CA PRO A 718 7.66 -16.47 6.86
C PRO A 718 9.13 -16.91 6.69
N ALA A 719 9.72 -16.63 5.54
CA ALA A 719 11.09 -17.05 5.21
C ALA A 719 12.18 -16.13 5.80
N ALA A 720 11.85 -14.92 6.26
CA ALA A 720 12.83 -13.93 6.69
C ALA A 720 13.52 -14.29 8.00
N ASP A 721 14.82 -14.06 8.08
CA ASP A 721 15.59 -14.08 9.32
C ASP A 721 15.73 -12.66 9.92
N ILE A 722 15.98 -11.66 9.05
CA ILE A 722 16.13 -10.24 9.41
C ILE A 722 15.09 -9.41 8.66
N SER A 723 14.48 -8.49 9.39
CA SER A 723 13.50 -7.51 8.91
C SER A 723 14.16 -6.14 8.85
N GLU A 724 14.43 -5.65 7.64
CA GLU A 724 15.05 -4.33 7.41
C GLU A 724 14.02 -3.20 7.51
N GLN A 725 14.11 -2.42 8.60
CA GLN A 725 13.19 -1.31 8.93
C GLN A 725 13.97 -0.03 9.18
N ILE A 726 14.70 0.39 8.15
CA ILE A 726 15.81 1.35 8.20
C ILE A 726 15.44 2.76 7.68
N SER A 727 14.19 3.19 7.81
CA SER A 727 13.78 4.56 7.49
C SER A 727 14.63 5.59 8.23
N THR A 728 14.79 6.77 7.67
CA THR A 728 15.35 7.90 8.40
C THR A 728 14.45 8.20 9.60
N ALA A 729 14.98 8.33 10.80
CA ALA A 729 14.20 8.53 12.02
C ALA A 729 13.25 9.73 11.90
N GLY A 730 12.02 9.54 12.38
CA GLY A 730 10.98 10.55 12.33
C GLY A 730 10.23 10.66 10.99
N LEU A 731 10.44 9.76 10.02
CA LEU A 731 9.79 9.83 8.71
C LEU A 731 8.82 8.68 8.42
N GLU A 732 8.95 7.52 9.05
CA GLU A 732 8.00 6.41 8.92
C GLU A 732 6.95 6.49 10.04
N ALA A 733 5.74 6.91 9.73
CA ALA A 733 4.69 7.11 10.73
C ALA A 733 4.43 5.88 11.61
N SER A 734 4.46 4.70 11.04
CA SER A 734 4.29 3.43 11.75
C SER A 734 5.07 2.29 11.09
N GLY A 735 4.83 2.06 9.79
CA GLY A 735 5.13 0.80 9.17
C GLY A 735 4.13 -0.30 9.59
N THR A 736 3.96 -1.30 8.74
CA THR A 736 3.18 -2.53 9.05
C THR A 736 3.94 -3.79 8.63
N GLY A 737 4.96 -3.65 7.78
CA GLY A 737 5.86 -4.74 7.40
C GLY A 737 6.62 -5.29 8.60
N ASN A 738 7.10 -4.42 9.48
CA ASN A 738 7.77 -4.76 10.73
C ASN A 738 6.92 -5.70 11.61
N MET A 739 5.62 -5.45 11.73
CA MET A 739 4.68 -6.27 12.51
C MET A 739 4.50 -7.67 11.90
N LYS A 740 4.41 -7.78 10.58
CA LYS A 740 4.29 -9.05 9.86
C LYS A 740 5.56 -9.90 10.02
N PHE A 741 6.73 -9.29 9.89
CA PHE A 741 8.01 -9.93 10.13
C PHE A 741 8.12 -10.43 11.56
N MET A 742 7.75 -9.60 12.53
CA MET A 742 7.76 -9.94 13.97
C MET A 742 6.88 -11.17 14.25
N MET A 743 5.65 -11.21 13.73
CA MET A 743 4.72 -12.34 13.89
C MET A 743 5.27 -13.65 13.31
N ASN A 744 6.12 -13.56 12.28
CA ASN A 744 6.73 -14.70 11.61
C ASN A 744 8.16 -14.97 12.10
N GLY A 745 8.58 -14.35 13.20
CA GLY A 745 9.85 -14.61 13.86
C GLY A 745 11.07 -14.09 13.13
N ALA A 746 10.96 -13.04 12.34
CA ALA A 746 12.12 -12.29 11.88
C ALA A 746 12.52 -11.23 12.91
N VAL A 747 13.82 -11.06 13.13
CA VAL A 747 14.35 -10.06 14.05
C VAL A 747 14.45 -8.72 13.34
N THR A 748 13.92 -7.67 13.98
CA THR A 748 13.98 -6.32 13.41
C THR A 748 15.39 -5.75 13.50
N LEU A 749 15.92 -5.32 12.36
CA LEU A 749 17.07 -4.42 12.24
C LEU A 749 16.54 -3.09 11.73
N GLY A 750 16.62 -2.05 12.55
CA GLY A 750 15.92 -0.82 12.21
C GLY A 750 16.38 0.41 12.98
N THR A 751 15.80 1.53 12.66
CA THR A 751 15.97 2.81 13.35
C THR A 751 14.92 2.98 14.45
N TRP A 752 15.15 3.92 15.34
CA TRP A 752 14.20 4.33 16.39
C TRP A 752 13.11 5.20 15.78
N ASP A 753 12.22 4.57 14.99
CA ASP A 753 11.20 5.23 14.17
C ASP A 753 9.91 4.41 14.10
N GLY A 754 8.78 5.09 13.96
CA GLY A 754 7.46 4.47 13.80
C GLY A 754 7.16 3.40 14.85
N ALA A 755 6.60 2.27 14.40
CA ALA A 755 6.28 1.15 15.28
C ALA A 755 7.51 0.31 15.70
N ASN A 756 8.71 0.54 15.13
CA ASN A 756 9.93 -0.15 15.61
C ASN A 756 10.20 0.15 17.08
N VAL A 757 9.87 1.37 17.53
CA VAL A 757 9.98 1.78 18.95
C VAL A 757 9.12 0.86 19.83
N GLU A 758 7.87 0.67 19.46
CA GLU A 758 6.96 -0.16 20.24
C GLU A 758 7.30 -1.66 20.15
N ILE A 759 7.87 -2.11 19.02
CA ILE A 759 8.42 -3.47 18.87
C ILE A 759 9.58 -3.65 19.84
N ALA A 760 10.57 -2.76 19.83
CA ALA A 760 11.73 -2.82 20.73
C ALA A 760 11.30 -2.83 22.20
N GLN A 761 10.37 -1.96 22.59
CA GLN A 761 9.80 -1.93 23.93
C GLN A 761 9.09 -3.25 24.32
N SER A 762 8.45 -3.91 23.34
CA SER A 762 7.72 -5.16 23.61
C SER A 762 8.63 -6.36 23.78
N VAL A 763 9.77 -6.42 23.08
CA VAL A 763 10.66 -7.59 23.08
C VAL A 763 11.94 -7.39 23.87
N GLY A 764 12.31 -6.15 24.20
CA GLY A 764 13.57 -5.77 24.86
C GLY A 764 14.76 -5.71 23.90
N ASP A 765 15.79 -4.93 24.29
CA ASP A 765 16.95 -4.58 23.44
C ASP A 765 17.76 -5.79 22.97
N ASP A 766 17.74 -6.88 23.70
CA ASP A 766 18.44 -8.12 23.32
C ASP A 766 17.81 -8.82 22.09
N ASN A 767 16.57 -8.49 21.72
CA ASN A 767 15.80 -9.19 20.70
C ASN A 767 15.50 -8.33 19.48
N VAL A 768 16.18 -7.19 19.34
CA VAL A 768 16.17 -6.28 18.19
C VAL A 768 17.58 -5.76 17.92
N TYR A 769 17.78 -5.14 16.77
CA TYR A 769 19.01 -4.44 16.41
C TYR A 769 18.63 -3.01 16.02
N ILE A 770 18.89 -2.04 16.89
CA ILE A 770 18.60 -0.63 16.65
C ILE A 770 19.89 0.11 16.37
N PHE A 771 19.86 1.00 15.37
CA PHE A 771 20.99 1.82 14.94
C PHE A 771 20.54 3.22 14.52
N GLY A 772 21.53 4.09 14.30
CA GLY A 772 21.39 5.40 13.68
C GLY A 772 20.92 6.50 14.63
N CYS A 773 20.96 7.73 14.13
CA CYS A 773 20.55 8.92 14.85
C CYS A 773 19.05 8.87 15.17
N ARG A 774 18.68 9.40 16.34
CA ARG A 774 17.29 9.71 16.68
C ARG A 774 16.88 11.07 16.08
N VAL A 775 15.59 11.39 16.12
CA VAL A 775 15.07 12.67 15.59
C VAL A 775 15.77 13.85 16.24
N GLU A 776 15.90 13.83 17.56
CA GLU A 776 16.53 14.89 18.35
C GLU A 776 18.02 15.05 18.01
N ASP A 777 18.73 13.94 17.77
CA ASP A 777 20.15 13.95 17.37
C ASP A 777 20.32 14.57 15.98
N MET A 778 19.43 14.24 15.04
CA MET A 778 19.46 14.81 13.68
C MET A 778 19.18 16.32 13.70
N GLU A 779 18.22 16.77 14.49
CA GLU A 779 17.91 18.19 14.64
C GLU A 779 19.11 18.96 15.22
N ALA A 780 19.75 18.41 16.26
CA ALA A 780 20.91 19.00 16.90
C ALA A 780 22.15 19.05 15.99
N THR A 781 22.30 18.07 15.10
CA THR A 781 23.51 17.93 14.24
C THR A 781 23.32 18.49 12.84
N ARG A 782 22.10 18.78 12.40
CA ARG A 782 21.77 19.19 11.02
C ARG A 782 22.59 20.36 10.51
N ALA A 783 22.88 21.34 11.37
CA ALA A 783 23.66 22.52 11.02
C ALA A 783 25.15 22.23 10.74
N TYR A 784 25.67 21.11 11.24
CA TYR A 784 27.09 20.72 11.15
C TYR A 784 27.30 19.48 10.27
N TYR A 785 26.23 18.86 9.83
CA TYR A 785 26.29 17.65 9.03
C TYR A 785 26.95 17.90 7.68
N ASN A 786 28.00 17.12 7.37
CA ASN A 786 28.74 17.25 6.13
C ASN A 786 28.83 15.91 5.41
N PRO A 787 27.99 15.67 4.37
CA PRO A 787 27.99 14.42 3.63
C PRO A 787 29.33 14.10 2.96
N LYS A 788 30.03 15.11 2.47
CA LYS A 788 31.32 14.94 1.83
C LYS A 788 32.36 14.44 2.82
N TRP A 789 32.32 14.90 4.07
CA TRP A 789 33.21 14.37 5.11
C TRP A 789 32.93 12.87 5.36
N GLN A 790 31.66 12.45 5.43
CA GLN A 790 31.30 11.05 5.60
C GLN A 790 31.83 10.21 4.44
N TYR A 791 31.62 10.66 3.20
CA TYR A 791 32.12 10.03 1.98
C TYR A 791 33.64 9.83 2.00
N GLU A 792 34.41 10.82 2.42
CA GLU A 792 35.89 10.80 2.42
C GLU A 792 36.49 10.00 3.57
N ASN A 793 35.83 9.93 4.75
CA ASN A 793 36.43 9.44 5.98
C ASN A 793 35.86 8.11 6.48
N ILE A 794 34.66 7.68 6.06
CA ILE A 794 34.15 6.37 6.47
C ILE A 794 34.83 5.27 5.64
N PRO A 795 35.46 4.28 6.28
CA PRO A 795 36.21 3.24 5.58
C PRO A 795 35.36 2.47 4.56
N GLY A 796 35.83 2.43 3.31
CA GLY A 796 35.18 1.73 2.19
C GLY A 796 34.03 2.48 1.52
N LEU A 797 33.48 3.54 2.14
CA LEU A 797 32.31 4.25 1.61
C LEU A 797 32.65 4.98 0.28
N LYS A 798 33.80 5.66 0.23
CA LYS A 798 34.27 6.31 -0.99
C LYS A 798 34.35 5.33 -2.17
N LYS A 799 34.99 4.19 -1.98
CA LYS A 799 35.14 3.16 -3.01
C LYS A 799 33.80 2.67 -3.57
N VAL A 800 32.82 2.50 -2.71
CA VAL A 800 31.45 2.07 -3.07
C VAL A 800 30.75 3.15 -3.88
N LEU A 801 30.82 4.41 -3.45
CA LEU A 801 30.09 5.51 -4.09
C LEU A 801 30.74 5.96 -5.41
N ASP A 802 32.07 5.90 -5.53
CA ASP A 802 32.78 6.23 -6.76
C ASP A 802 32.29 5.35 -7.93
N ARG A 803 31.89 4.09 -7.69
CA ARG A 803 31.37 3.19 -8.71
C ARG A 803 30.08 3.66 -9.40
N LEU A 804 29.37 4.61 -8.79
CA LEU A 804 28.23 5.26 -9.47
C LEU A 804 28.66 6.13 -10.64
N VAL A 805 29.95 6.65 -10.62
CA VAL A 805 30.41 7.67 -11.55
C VAL A 805 31.73 7.32 -12.27
N ASP A 806 32.38 6.19 -11.93
CA ASP A 806 33.67 5.78 -12.53
C ASP A 806 33.51 4.83 -13.74
N GLY A 807 32.29 4.50 -14.11
CA GLY A 807 31.98 3.59 -15.22
C GLY A 807 31.88 2.11 -14.83
N THR A 808 31.99 1.76 -13.54
CA THR A 808 31.77 0.38 -13.06
C THR A 808 30.34 -0.09 -13.33
N PHE A 809 29.36 0.77 -13.08
CA PHE A 809 27.96 0.49 -13.36
C PHE A 809 27.46 1.28 -14.58
N ASN A 810 26.59 0.66 -15.36
CA ASN A 810 26.05 1.24 -16.58
C ASN A 810 24.58 1.67 -16.39
N ASP A 811 24.33 2.98 -16.46
CA ASP A 811 22.98 3.55 -16.47
C ASP A 811 22.46 3.83 -17.90
N GLU A 812 23.12 3.29 -18.94
CA GLU A 812 22.80 3.48 -20.37
C GLU A 812 22.79 4.95 -20.79
N GLY A 813 23.59 5.80 -20.13
CA GLY A 813 23.72 7.23 -20.43
C GLY A 813 22.54 8.08 -19.97
N THR A 814 21.71 7.58 -19.07
CA THR A 814 20.56 8.34 -18.51
C THR A 814 20.96 9.42 -17.52
N GLY A 815 22.18 9.37 -16.99
CA GLY A 815 22.66 10.28 -15.94
C GLY A 815 22.08 9.98 -14.55
N MET A 816 21.34 8.90 -14.37
CA MET A 816 20.71 8.54 -13.10
C MET A 816 21.71 8.29 -11.97
N PHE A 817 22.84 7.64 -12.27
CA PHE A 817 23.84 7.35 -11.26
C PHE A 817 24.62 8.60 -10.87
N GLN A 818 24.88 9.50 -11.82
CA GLN A 818 25.46 10.80 -11.51
C GLN A 818 24.51 11.63 -10.62
N ASP A 819 23.19 11.61 -10.87
CA ASP A 819 22.20 12.29 -10.01
C ASP A 819 22.13 11.68 -8.60
N LEU A 820 22.21 10.35 -8.47
CA LEU A 820 22.30 9.70 -7.15
C LEU A 820 23.54 10.14 -6.39
N PHE A 821 24.72 10.12 -7.05
CA PHE A 821 25.98 10.55 -6.43
C PHE A 821 25.91 12.02 -6.00
N ASN A 822 25.46 12.89 -6.89
CA ASN A 822 25.33 14.32 -6.61
C ASN A 822 24.35 14.58 -5.46
N GLY A 823 23.21 13.89 -5.45
CA GLY A 823 22.21 13.99 -4.39
C GLY A 823 22.74 13.59 -3.01
N LEU A 824 23.64 12.60 -2.96
CA LEU A 824 24.29 12.20 -1.71
C LEU A 824 25.36 13.21 -1.27
N ILE A 825 26.21 13.71 -2.17
CA ILE A 825 27.40 14.47 -1.79
C ILE A 825 27.17 15.97 -1.79
N TYR A 826 26.50 16.49 -2.83
CA TYR A 826 26.41 17.95 -3.08
C TYR A 826 25.00 18.51 -2.88
N GLY A 827 23.99 17.63 -2.87
CA GLY A 827 22.61 18.04 -2.95
C GLY A 827 22.13 18.31 -4.37
N SER A 828 20.83 18.46 -4.54
CA SER A 828 20.19 18.76 -5.82
C SER A 828 18.80 19.36 -5.60
N ASN A 829 18.26 20.09 -6.58
CA ASN A 829 16.91 20.67 -6.52
C ASN A 829 16.63 21.47 -5.23
N CYS A 830 17.57 22.30 -4.81
CA CYS A 830 17.52 23.10 -3.58
C CYS A 830 17.49 22.28 -2.28
N GLN A 831 17.74 20.96 -2.34
CA GLN A 831 17.91 20.12 -1.17
C GLN A 831 19.41 19.96 -0.85
N PRO A 832 19.79 19.94 0.45
CA PRO A 832 21.17 19.66 0.86
C PRO A 832 21.59 18.23 0.47
N GLY A 833 22.90 17.96 0.43
CA GLY A 833 23.42 16.62 0.25
C GLY A 833 22.94 15.69 1.34
N ASP A 834 22.72 14.43 0.99
CA ASP A 834 22.28 13.36 1.90
C ASP A 834 21.11 13.75 2.81
N THR A 835 20.07 14.31 2.22
CA THR A 835 18.84 14.77 2.92
C THR A 835 18.30 13.72 3.90
N TYR A 836 18.49 12.43 3.62
CA TYR A 836 17.97 11.31 4.39
C TYR A 836 19.01 10.60 5.27
N TYR A 837 20.17 11.19 5.52
CA TYR A 837 21.23 10.65 6.38
C TYR A 837 21.66 9.22 6.02
N VAL A 838 21.72 8.90 4.72
CA VAL A 838 22.21 7.61 4.22
C VAL A 838 23.66 7.40 4.58
N LEU A 839 24.48 8.43 4.38
CA LEU A 839 25.92 8.40 4.69
C LEU A 839 26.15 8.61 6.20
N GLY A 840 25.31 9.43 6.84
CA GLY A 840 25.42 9.74 8.26
C GLY A 840 25.23 8.50 9.14
N ASP A 841 24.28 7.65 8.82
CA ASP A 841 23.99 6.43 9.59
C ASP A 841 24.77 5.19 9.08
N PHE A 842 25.52 5.29 7.97
CA PHE A 842 26.11 4.12 7.30
C PHE A 842 27.03 3.29 8.21
N ASP A 843 27.92 3.92 8.97
CA ASP A 843 28.90 3.19 9.79
C ASP A 843 28.24 2.46 10.97
N ASP A 844 27.23 3.07 11.60
CA ASP A 844 26.47 2.45 12.67
C ASP A 844 25.58 1.32 12.15
N TYR A 845 24.92 1.53 11.01
CA TYR A 845 24.18 0.49 10.30
C TYR A 845 25.06 -0.72 9.97
N ARG A 846 26.24 -0.48 9.40
CA ARG A 846 27.22 -1.53 9.07
C ARG A 846 27.61 -2.34 10.29
N LYS A 847 28.00 -1.67 11.39
CA LYS A 847 28.40 -2.32 12.63
C LYS A 847 27.28 -3.16 13.25
N THR A 848 26.08 -2.62 13.25
CA THR A 848 24.89 -3.26 13.81
C THR A 848 24.49 -4.48 12.97
N ARG A 849 24.54 -4.37 11.66
CA ARG A 849 24.22 -5.47 10.73
C ARG A 849 25.26 -6.58 10.80
N ASP A 850 26.55 -6.23 10.86
CA ASP A 850 27.63 -7.19 11.07
C ASP A 850 27.49 -7.93 12.41
N LYS A 851 27.02 -7.26 13.47
CA LYS A 851 26.70 -7.90 14.76
C LYS A 851 25.54 -8.89 14.60
N ALA A 852 24.47 -8.53 13.92
CA ALA A 852 23.35 -9.42 13.66
C ALA A 852 23.79 -10.69 12.91
N TYR A 853 24.65 -10.56 11.90
CA TYR A 853 25.19 -11.69 11.16
C TYR A 853 26.07 -12.60 12.01
N ARG A 854 26.91 -12.05 12.88
CA ARG A 854 27.69 -12.85 13.86
C ARG A 854 26.79 -13.57 14.86
N ASP A 855 25.77 -12.89 15.40
CA ASP A 855 24.84 -13.48 16.36
C ASP A 855 24.03 -14.64 15.75
N TYR A 856 23.73 -14.57 14.44
CA TYR A 856 23.03 -15.63 13.69
C TYR A 856 23.78 -16.96 13.70
N THR A 857 25.10 -16.99 13.80
CA THR A 857 25.90 -18.24 13.83
C THR A 857 25.55 -19.10 15.02
N ASN A 858 25.15 -18.51 16.14
CA ASN A 858 24.58 -19.24 17.28
C ASN A 858 23.08 -19.48 17.05
N ARG A 859 22.74 -20.53 16.28
CA ARG A 859 21.39 -20.85 15.83
C ARG A 859 20.35 -20.95 16.96
N MET A 860 20.73 -21.46 18.13
CA MET A 860 19.82 -21.61 19.27
C MET A 860 19.54 -20.25 19.95
N ALA A 861 20.56 -19.42 20.12
CA ALA A 861 20.36 -18.07 20.62
C ALA A 861 19.55 -17.21 19.65
N TRP A 862 19.79 -17.37 18.35
CA TRP A 862 18.99 -16.71 17.31
C TRP A 862 17.53 -17.17 17.34
N ALA A 863 17.28 -18.47 17.42
CA ALA A 863 15.92 -19.02 17.53
C ALA A 863 15.16 -18.44 18.74
N LYS A 864 15.85 -18.27 19.88
CA LYS A 864 15.27 -17.62 21.06
C LYS A 864 14.87 -16.17 20.76
N LYS A 865 15.72 -15.36 20.11
CA LYS A 865 15.38 -13.98 19.73
C LYS A 865 14.11 -13.97 18.83
N CYS A 866 14.08 -14.81 17.81
CA CYS A 866 12.93 -14.96 16.91
C CYS A 866 11.65 -15.35 17.68
N TRP A 867 11.77 -16.31 18.59
CA TRP A 867 10.66 -16.80 19.40
C TRP A 867 10.09 -15.72 20.33
N ILE A 868 10.93 -14.93 20.97
CA ILE A 868 10.53 -13.79 21.80
C ILE A 868 9.76 -12.75 20.96
N ASN A 869 10.20 -12.49 19.73
CA ASN A 869 9.47 -11.61 18.81
C ASN A 869 8.06 -12.14 18.53
N ILE A 870 7.90 -13.43 18.20
CA ILE A 870 6.60 -14.07 18.00
C ILE A 870 5.73 -13.92 19.24
N CYS A 871 6.24 -14.28 20.41
CA CYS A 871 5.49 -14.29 21.67
C CYS A 871 4.96 -12.90 22.06
N ASN A 872 5.64 -11.84 21.65
CA ASN A 872 5.29 -10.46 22.00
C ASN A 872 4.58 -9.71 20.85
N SER A 873 4.12 -10.40 19.82
CA SER A 873 3.47 -9.77 18.66
C SER A 873 1.98 -9.45 18.88
N GLY A 874 1.37 -9.85 20.00
CA GLY A 874 -0.05 -9.66 20.31
C GLY A 874 -0.52 -8.20 20.15
N LYS A 875 0.26 -7.25 20.68
CA LYS A 875 0.00 -5.81 20.55
C LYS A 875 -0.20 -5.36 19.09
N PHE A 876 0.39 -6.04 18.13
CA PHE A 876 0.37 -5.66 16.71
C PHE A 876 -0.71 -6.39 15.90
N SER A 877 -1.70 -7.00 16.57
CA SER A 877 -2.94 -7.47 15.95
C SER A 877 -3.84 -6.31 15.53
N SER A 878 -4.36 -6.35 14.30
CA SER A 878 -5.40 -5.40 13.88
C SER A 878 -6.72 -5.57 14.66
N ASP A 879 -6.96 -6.72 15.28
CA ASP A 879 -8.13 -6.92 16.15
C ASP A 879 -8.07 -6.01 17.39
N ARG A 880 -6.88 -5.90 18.02
CA ARG A 880 -6.66 -4.94 19.10
C ARG A 880 -6.86 -3.50 18.60
N THR A 881 -6.24 -3.14 17.45
CA THR A 881 -6.38 -1.80 16.88
C THR A 881 -7.84 -1.45 16.62
N ILE A 882 -8.59 -2.33 15.96
CA ILE A 882 -10.02 -2.12 15.63
C ILE A 882 -10.87 -2.07 16.88
N SER A 883 -10.57 -2.85 17.92
CA SER A 883 -11.25 -2.75 19.22
C SER A 883 -11.07 -1.36 19.85
N GLU A 884 -9.89 -0.75 19.71
CA GLU A 884 -9.63 0.62 20.17
C GLU A 884 -10.38 1.68 19.34
N TYR A 885 -10.46 1.52 18.00
CA TYR A 885 -11.29 2.40 17.15
C TYR A 885 -12.76 2.25 17.50
N ALA A 886 -13.28 1.03 17.62
CA ALA A 886 -14.68 0.75 17.91
C ALA A 886 -15.12 1.36 19.24
N LYS A 887 -14.30 1.23 20.29
CA LYS A 887 -14.60 1.75 21.64
C LYS A 887 -14.34 3.26 21.76
N GLY A 888 -13.19 3.73 21.28
CA GLY A 888 -12.69 5.09 21.54
C GLY A 888 -13.20 6.13 20.53
N ILE A 889 -13.34 5.76 19.27
CA ILE A 889 -13.70 6.67 18.18
C ILE A 889 -15.11 6.40 17.69
N TRP A 890 -15.36 5.25 17.09
CA TRP A 890 -16.65 4.95 16.42
C TRP A 890 -17.80 4.71 17.38
N LYS A 891 -17.51 4.30 18.61
CA LYS A 891 -18.51 3.98 19.64
C LYS A 891 -19.55 2.96 19.16
N ILE A 892 -19.10 1.97 18.39
CA ILE A 892 -19.90 0.84 17.90
C ILE A 892 -19.69 -0.39 18.78
N LYS A 893 -20.66 -1.31 18.74
CA LYS A 893 -20.64 -2.58 19.46
C LYS A 893 -20.79 -3.75 18.50
N PRO A 894 -20.28 -4.94 18.83
CA PRO A 894 -20.53 -6.14 18.06
C PRO A 894 -22.04 -6.37 17.83
N ALA A 895 -22.38 -6.71 16.60
CA ALA A 895 -23.75 -6.97 16.15
C ALA A 895 -23.83 -8.35 15.48
N LYS A 896 -23.56 -9.40 16.28
CA LYS A 896 -23.48 -10.78 15.83
C LYS A 896 -24.82 -11.26 15.27
N ILE A 897 -24.79 -11.91 14.08
CA ILE A 897 -25.91 -12.68 13.56
C ILE A 897 -25.86 -14.11 14.11
N LYS A 898 -27.02 -14.77 14.12
CA LYS A 898 -27.17 -16.14 14.61
C LYS A 898 -27.40 -17.09 13.46
#